data_dc0da28d7ee3702a46f59490c196e671
#
_entry.id   dc0da28d7ee3702a46f59490c196e671
#
_cell.length_a   1.000
_cell.length_b   1.000
_cell.length_c   1.000
_cell.angle_alpha   90.00
_cell.angle_beta   90.00
_cell.angle_gamma   90.00
#
_symmetry.space_group_name_H-M   'P 1'
#
loop_
_entity.id
_entity.type
_entity.pdbx_description
1 polymer ?
#
loop_
_entity_poly.entity_id
_entity_poly.type
_entity_poly.pdbx_seq_one_letter_code
_entity_poly.pdbx_strand_id
1 'polypeptide(L)'
;MWLAGRVALCLVSLAVLGAAYAAADAPSASASLGGFSAAESRAELDVERRFDSSLDAATLRAWMERLAAEPNQVGSVHDRENAQYIAALARSWGWKTRIESFQVLYPTPLRVALELTAPVAFTASLHEPPIAGDRSSQDPHGALPPYVAYGGDGDVTGELVYVNYGMPGDYEELARRGIEVRGRIVIARYGGGWRGLKPKLAQAHGAIGCIIYSDPKDDGYFAADPYPRGAGRPAMGVQRGSVMDITLQPGDPLTPGIGATPAAARLALEDAPTILRIPVLPISYADATPVLQALGGPTPSPGWRGALPFTYHVGPGPARVHLVVQSEWTQKPIYDVIAELPGAEYPDQWVIRGNHHDGWVFGAEDPLSGQVALLAEMRALGALRKSGWRPKRTLVYASWDAEEPGLIGSTEWVETHLNELQAKAVAYVNSDENGRGVLLAGGSHTLQHLLNEVAGDVRDPQNGSTLLERARANAEILATADSASEDQRQTAKRLATGADIPIEALGSGSDFSAFLHHAGIAALNIGFGGEQPNGDYHSTYDSFDHFVSVVDPDFSYEVALAQVGGRLSLRLADAPVVPYRFTDLAVTLESYLQGLHALADRMRAKTLETNRLIDTDAWRLARSSRDPLSAPARDAPVPAFDFTALEQAVASLKASAARLDERLHSMAENPHTDPARARRLAALLRGVEQSLTDERGLPGRPWYRHLIYAPGALTGYGAKTLPGVREAIEGRRWEEATDYIARTARVIDACRERLDAALQATE
;
A
#
# COMPACT_ATOMS: atom_id res chain seq x y z
N MET A 1 46.18 21.42 -50.58
CA MET A 1 45.59 21.39 -51.94
C MET A 1 44.49 20.33 -51.89
N TRP A 2 43.35 20.78 -52.21
CA TRP A 2 42.03 20.30 -52.53
C TRP A 2 40.99 20.50 -51.39
N LEU A 3 40.60 21.80 -51.34
CA LEU A 3 39.28 22.24 -50.88
C LEU A 3 38.46 22.60 -52.13
N ALA A 4 37.20 22.50 -52.02
CA ALA A 4 36.14 23.00 -52.87
C ALA A 4 35.36 21.95 -53.68
N GLY A 5 34.11 21.79 -53.30
CA GLY A 5 33.08 21.23 -54.15
C GLY A 5 32.09 20.32 -53.46
N ARG A 6 31.05 20.91 -52.80
CA ARG A 6 29.68 20.36 -52.65
C ARG A 6 28.90 21.13 -51.58
N VAL A 7 28.58 22.38 -51.93
CA VAL A 7 27.47 23.13 -51.31
C VAL A 7 26.56 23.48 -52.48
N ALA A 8 25.54 22.70 -52.70
CA ALA A 8 24.35 22.98 -53.48
C ALA A 8 23.57 21.67 -53.75
N LEU A 9 22.81 21.20 -52.78
CA LEU A 9 21.61 20.29 -52.95
C LEU A 9 21.04 19.95 -51.61
N CYS A 10 20.55 20.90 -50.83
CA CYS A 10 19.74 20.67 -49.63
C CYS A 10 18.81 21.85 -49.35
N LEU A 11 18.03 22.31 -50.33
CA LEU A 11 17.07 23.39 -50.16
C LEU A 11 15.75 23.17 -50.92
N VAL A 12 15.35 21.92 -51.17
CA VAL A 12 14.01 21.60 -51.75
C VAL A 12 13.28 20.47 -51.04
N SER A 13 13.66 20.08 -49.86
CA SER A 13 12.98 18.98 -49.12
C SER A 13 12.37 19.38 -47.77
N LEU A 14 12.16 20.68 -47.52
CA LEU A 14 11.59 21.18 -46.26
C LEU A 14 10.18 21.80 -46.43
N ALA A 15 9.46 21.53 -47.49
CA ALA A 15 8.11 22.06 -47.72
C ALA A 15 7.00 21.00 -47.82
N VAL A 16 7.24 19.73 -47.51
CA VAL A 16 6.21 18.66 -47.60
C VAL A 16 6.00 17.92 -46.27
N LEU A 17 6.72 18.25 -45.19
CA LEU A 17 6.53 17.64 -43.87
C LEU A 17 5.74 18.51 -42.89
N GLY A 18 5.15 19.61 -43.35
CA GLY A 18 4.31 20.53 -42.55
C GLY A 18 2.80 20.30 -42.61
N ALA A 19 2.33 19.26 -43.31
CA ALA A 19 0.88 19.03 -43.51
C ALA A 19 0.36 17.65 -43.06
N ALA A 20 1.14 16.92 -42.29
CA ALA A 20 0.75 15.56 -41.78
C ALA A 20 0.55 15.47 -40.28
N TYR A 21 0.54 16.59 -39.54
CA TYR A 21 0.35 16.61 -38.08
C TYR A 21 -0.96 17.29 -37.64
N ALA A 22 -1.92 17.43 -38.53
CA ALA A 22 -3.23 18.02 -38.19
C ALA A 22 -4.42 17.14 -38.63
N ALA A 23 -4.27 15.80 -38.61
CA ALA A 23 -5.37 14.90 -38.95
C ALA A 23 -5.26 13.59 -38.15
N ALA A 24 -5.22 13.69 -36.81
CA ALA A 24 -5.33 12.53 -35.93
C ALA A 24 -6.15 12.88 -34.68
N ASP A 25 -7.29 13.54 -34.86
CA ASP A 25 -8.33 13.65 -33.82
C ASP A 25 -9.72 13.49 -34.50
N ALA A 26 -9.91 12.34 -35.17
CA ALA A 26 -11.23 11.77 -35.30
C ALA A 26 -11.31 10.65 -34.26
N PRO A 27 -12.15 10.76 -33.20
CA PRO A 27 -12.35 9.63 -32.30
C PRO A 27 -12.86 8.47 -33.17
N SER A 28 -12.14 7.33 -33.12
CA SER A 28 -12.67 6.04 -33.51
C SER A 28 -14.08 5.93 -32.95
N ALA A 29 -15.03 5.33 -33.67
CA ALA A 29 -16.39 5.12 -33.18
C ALA A 29 -16.32 4.59 -31.74
N SER A 30 -16.57 5.49 -30.78
CA SER A 30 -16.24 5.29 -29.38
C SER A 30 -17.07 4.12 -28.85
N ALA A 31 -16.40 3.07 -28.40
CA ALA A 31 -16.99 2.13 -27.47
C ALA A 31 -17.63 2.94 -26.33
N SER A 32 -18.82 2.58 -25.90
CA SER A 32 -19.45 3.22 -24.73
C SER A 32 -18.62 2.96 -23.48
N LEU A 33 -18.53 3.93 -22.58
CA LEU A 33 -17.93 3.76 -21.26
C LEU A 33 -18.71 2.71 -20.48
N GLY A 34 -18.00 1.97 -19.63
CA GLY A 34 -18.62 0.98 -18.75
C GLY A 34 -19.77 1.57 -17.93
N GLY A 35 -20.95 0.95 -18.00
CA GLY A 35 -22.14 1.42 -17.29
C GLY A 35 -22.92 2.60 -17.93
N PHE A 36 -22.48 3.11 -19.08
CA PHE A 36 -23.10 4.23 -19.80
C PHE A 36 -23.58 3.80 -21.19
N SER A 37 -24.66 4.41 -21.68
CA SER A 37 -24.98 4.37 -23.11
C SER A 37 -24.01 5.23 -23.92
N ALA A 38 -23.97 5.04 -25.24
CA ALA A 38 -23.11 5.85 -26.12
C ALA A 38 -23.40 7.35 -26.07
N ALA A 39 -24.63 7.77 -25.80
CA ALA A 39 -24.99 9.17 -25.63
C ALA A 39 -24.50 9.74 -24.30
N GLU A 40 -24.69 8.98 -23.22
CA GLU A 40 -24.23 9.33 -21.86
C GLU A 40 -22.71 9.34 -21.78
N SER A 41 -22.02 8.39 -22.43
CA SER A 41 -20.56 8.38 -22.52
C SER A 41 -19.98 9.67 -23.09
N ARG A 42 -20.60 10.21 -24.14
CA ARG A 42 -20.16 11.51 -24.71
C ARG A 42 -20.38 12.67 -23.74
N ALA A 43 -21.48 12.65 -23.00
CA ALA A 43 -21.77 13.66 -21.98
C ALA A 43 -20.78 13.56 -20.81
N GLU A 44 -20.48 12.35 -20.36
CA GLU A 44 -19.51 12.08 -19.30
C GLU A 44 -18.10 12.55 -19.68
N LEU A 45 -17.63 12.18 -20.86
CA LEU A 45 -16.33 12.65 -21.37
C LEU A 45 -16.26 14.18 -21.51
N ASP A 46 -17.38 14.87 -21.70
CA ASP A 46 -17.43 16.34 -21.67
C ASP A 46 -17.29 16.88 -20.25
N VAL A 47 -17.92 16.24 -19.27
CA VAL A 47 -17.77 16.55 -17.84
C VAL A 47 -16.31 16.34 -17.42
N GLU A 48 -15.70 15.20 -17.78
CA GLU A 48 -14.30 14.89 -17.49
C GLU A 48 -13.33 15.92 -18.09
N ARG A 49 -13.52 16.33 -19.35
CA ARG A 49 -12.69 17.39 -19.95
C ARG A 49 -12.79 18.73 -19.21
N ARG A 50 -13.99 19.09 -18.75
CA ARG A 50 -14.20 20.31 -17.95
C ARG A 50 -13.57 20.18 -16.56
N PHE A 51 -13.62 18.99 -15.96
CA PHE A 51 -12.93 18.65 -14.72
C PHE A 51 -11.42 18.85 -14.88
N ASP A 52 -10.80 18.19 -15.87
CA ASP A 52 -9.37 18.26 -16.14
C ASP A 52 -8.89 19.70 -16.38
N SER A 53 -9.67 20.51 -17.11
CA SER A 53 -9.33 21.91 -17.38
C SER A 53 -9.28 22.80 -16.12
N SER A 54 -9.76 22.30 -14.99
CA SER A 54 -9.76 23.00 -13.70
C SER A 54 -8.56 22.61 -12.82
N LEU A 55 -7.78 21.61 -13.22
CA LEU A 55 -6.58 21.19 -12.50
C LEU A 55 -5.42 22.14 -12.83
N ASP A 56 -4.62 22.49 -11.80
CA ASP A 56 -3.58 23.51 -11.93
C ASP A 56 -2.40 23.21 -10.99
N ALA A 57 -1.28 22.78 -11.56
CA ALA A 57 -0.05 22.42 -10.86
C ALA A 57 0.47 23.48 -9.88
N ALA A 58 0.35 24.76 -10.25
CA ALA A 58 0.82 25.86 -9.39
C ALA A 58 0.00 25.95 -8.09
N THR A 59 -1.29 25.64 -8.16
CA THR A 59 -2.14 25.59 -6.96
C THR A 59 -1.80 24.39 -6.08
N LEU A 60 -1.55 23.21 -6.66
CA LEU A 60 -1.16 22.00 -5.89
C LEU A 60 0.17 22.26 -5.17
N ARG A 61 1.14 22.85 -5.88
CA ARG A 61 2.42 23.28 -5.30
C ARG A 61 2.22 24.21 -4.09
N ALA A 62 1.36 25.22 -4.20
CA ALA A 62 1.13 26.16 -3.12
C ALA A 62 0.45 25.52 -1.89
N TRP A 63 -0.43 24.54 -2.11
CA TRP A 63 -1.03 23.78 -1.02
C TRP A 63 -0.02 22.89 -0.32
N MET A 64 0.82 22.15 -1.06
CA MET A 64 1.86 21.33 -0.47
C MET A 64 2.86 22.18 0.35
N GLU A 65 3.32 23.31 -0.19
CA GLU A 65 4.22 24.22 0.54
C GLU A 65 3.59 24.71 1.85
N ARG A 66 2.27 24.92 1.89
CA ARG A 66 1.55 25.30 3.12
C ARG A 66 1.36 24.13 4.07
N LEU A 67 1.00 22.95 3.58
CA LEU A 67 0.69 21.78 4.40
C LEU A 67 1.96 21.16 5.00
N ALA A 68 3.08 21.18 4.28
CA ALA A 68 4.38 20.66 4.70
C ALA A 68 5.27 21.75 5.37
N ALA A 69 4.71 22.90 5.77
CA ALA A 69 5.50 24.01 6.30
C ALA A 69 6.15 23.72 7.66
N GLU A 70 5.51 22.90 8.48
CA GLU A 70 5.95 22.51 9.83
C GLU A 70 5.69 21.01 10.02
N PRO A 71 6.33 20.39 11.04
CA PRO A 71 6.09 18.98 11.35
C PRO A 71 4.62 18.67 11.62
N ASN A 72 4.10 17.67 10.93
CA ASN A 72 2.69 17.33 10.78
C ASN A 72 2.32 16.00 11.45
N GLN A 73 3.04 15.62 12.51
CA GLN A 73 2.74 14.38 13.22
C GLN A 73 1.49 14.51 14.10
N VAL A 74 0.84 13.37 14.32
CA VAL A 74 -0.37 13.23 15.16
C VAL A 74 -0.26 14.00 16.49
N GLY A 75 -1.24 14.84 16.73
CA GLY A 75 -1.36 15.66 17.94
C GLY A 75 -0.44 16.89 17.94
N SER A 76 0.24 17.21 16.84
CA SER A 76 0.92 18.50 16.68
C SER A 76 -0.10 19.63 16.49
N VAL A 77 0.35 20.86 16.65
CA VAL A 77 -0.50 22.03 16.38
C VAL A 77 -0.78 22.14 14.88
N HIS A 78 0.26 21.89 14.07
CA HIS A 78 0.20 22.02 12.63
C HIS A 78 -0.74 20.98 11.97
N ASP A 79 -0.74 19.75 12.45
CA ASP A 79 -1.66 18.69 12.05
C ASP A 79 -3.14 19.13 12.20
N ARG A 80 -3.51 19.60 13.40
CA ARG A 80 -4.85 20.15 13.61
C ARG A 80 -5.16 21.37 12.72
N GLU A 81 -4.18 22.26 12.49
CA GLU A 81 -4.33 23.41 11.61
C GLU A 81 -4.50 22.98 10.15
N ASN A 82 -3.82 21.91 9.71
CA ASN A 82 -3.98 21.32 8.40
C ASN A 82 -5.38 20.74 8.21
N ALA A 83 -5.90 19.96 9.16
CA ALA A 83 -7.28 19.48 9.13
C ALA A 83 -8.30 20.62 9.02
N GLN A 84 -8.10 21.72 9.79
CA GLN A 84 -8.96 22.91 9.72
C GLN A 84 -8.86 23.63 8.38
N TYR A 85 -7.66 23.73 7.81
CA TYR A 85 -7.40 24.37 6.52
C TYR A 85 -8.06 23.56 5.40
N ILE A 86 -7.88 22.26 5.35
CA ILE A 86 -8.51 21.33 4.39
C ILE A 86 -10.04 21.48 4.47
N ALA A 87 -10.61 21.45 5.68
CA ALA A 87 -12.05 21.63 5.88
C ALA A 87 -12.54 23.00 5.42
N ALA A 88 -11.77 24.06 5.61
CA ALA A 88 -12.12 25.41 5.16
C ALA A 88 -12.10 25.50 3.63
N LEU A 89 -11.10 24.93 2.97
CA LEU A 89 -11.02 24.85 1.51
C LEU A 89 -12.24 24.11 0.94
N ALA A 90 -12.56 22.93 1.45
CA ALA A 90 -13.69 22.13 1.03
C ALA A 90 -15.01 22.91 1.12
N ARG A 91 -15.26 23.58 2.26
CA ARG A 91 -16.44 24.45 2.44
C ARG A 91 -16.49 25.59 1.41
N SER A 92 -15.34 26.20 1.11
CA SER A 92 -15.25 27.30 0.14
C SER A 92 -15.63 26.87 -1.29
N TRP A 93 -15.43 25.61 -1.62
CA TRP A 93 -15.80 25.01 -2.89
C TRP A 93 -17.24 24.48 -2.92
N GLY A 94 -17.95 24.57 -1.78
CA GLY A 94 -19.37 24.21 -1.68
C GLY A 94 -19.66 22.81 -1.21
N TRP A 95 -18.65 22.12 -0.62
CA TRP A 95 -18.83 20.84 0.01
C TRP A 95 -19.51 21.00 1.40
N LYS A 96 -20.38 20.09 1.75
CA LYS A 96 -20.87 19.93 3.13
C LYS A 96 -19.79 19.22 3.92
N THR A 97 -19.08 19.97 4.77
CA THR A 97 -17.85 19.48 5.41
C THR A 97 -17.95 19.52 6.93
N ARG A 98 -17.56 18.43 7.58
CA ARG A 98 -17.40 18.31 9.04
C ARG A 98 -15.98 17.78 9.34
N ILE A 99 -15.55 17.95 10.56
CA ILE A 99 -14.39 17.26 11.16
C ILE A 99 -14.95 16.28 12.17
N GLU A 100 -14.63 15.01 12.03
CA GLU A 100 -14.89 13.98 13.05
C GLU A 100 -13.64 13.74 13.85
N SER A 101 -13.76 13.65 15.17
CA SER A 101 -12.62 13.50 16.07
C SER A 101 -12.76 12.22 16.88
N PHE A 102 -11.63 11.53 16.98
CA PHE A 102 -11.50 10.34 17.84
C PHE A 102 -10.42 10.60 18.90
N GLN A 103 -10.43 9.81 19.97
CA GLN A 103 -9.44 9.88 21.05
C GLN A 103 -8.65 8.59 21.04
N VAL A 104 -7.41 8.65 20.55
CA VAL A 104 -6.59 7.47 20.27
C VAL A 104 -5.33 7.45 21.11
N LEU A 105 -4.86 6.27 21.47
CA LEU A 105 -3.59 6.12 22.16
C LEU A 105 -2.43 6.46 21.20
N TYR A 106 -1.57 7.41 21.61
CA TYR A 106 -0.39 7.73 20.82
C TYR A 106 0.85 7.89 21.72
N PRO A 107 1.86 6.98 21.60
CA PRO A 107 3.09 7.07 22.37
C PRO A 107 4.00 8.18 21.81
N THR A 108 4.31 9.18 22.65
CA THR A 108 5.25 10.25 22.29
C THR A 108 6.59 9.99 22.95
N PRO A 109 7.73 10.00 22.24
CA PRO A 109 9.04 9.71 22.82
C PRO A 109 9.45 10.79 23.82
N LEU A 110 9.79 10.38 25.05
CA LEU A 110 10.35 11.23 26.10
C LEU A 110 11.87 11.12 26.15
N ARG A 111 12.40 9.91 25.99
CA ARG A 111 13.83 9.64 25.99
C ARG A 111 14.14 8.45 25.09
N VAL A 112 15.07 8.65 24.17
CA VAL A 112 15.65 7.60 23.33
C VAL A 112 17.18 7.70 23.40
N ALA A 113 17.88 6.57 23.54
CA ALA A 113 19.33 6.52 23.54
C ALA A 113 19.84 5.16 23.07
N LEU A 114 20.97 5.16 22.37
CA LEU A 114 21.72 3.97 22.01
C LEU A 114 23.21 4.21 22.24
N GLU A 115 23.80 3.38 23.06
CA GLU A 115 25.23 3.43 23.37
C GLU A 115 25.86 2.06 23.09
N LEU A 116 26.93 2.02 22.31
CA LEU A 116 27.84 0.88 22.24
C LEU A 116 28.78 0.99 23.46
N THR A 117 28.70 0.05 24.39
CA THR A 117 29.46 0.08 25.64
C THR A 117 30.74 -0.76 25.56
N ALA A 118 30.84 -1.68 24.62
CA ALA A 118 32.01 -2.50 24.34
C ALA A 118 32.00 -2.94 22.85
N PRO A 119 33.18 -3.21 22.22
CA PRO A 119 34.54 -3.10 22.76
C PRO A 119 35.07 -1.65 22.81
N VAL A 120 34.46 -0.72 22.07
CA VAL A 120 34.81 0.70 22.02
C VAL A 120 33.56 1.48 22.29
N ALA A 121 33.64 2.47 23.19
CA ALA A 121 32.49 3.31 23.50
C ALA A 121 32.10 4.19 22.30
N PHE A 122 30.78 4.19 21.98
CA PHE A 122 30.20 5.05 20.96
C PHE A 122 28.75 5.36 21.38
N THR A 123 28.32 6.60 21.19
CA THR A 123 26.93 7.02 21.41
C THR A 123 26.32 7.43 20.08
N ALA A 124 25.18 6.85 19.73
CA ALA A 124 24.45 7.19 18.51
C ALA A 124 23.97 8.64 18.57
N SER A 125 24.07 9.32 17.45
CA SER A 125 23.69 10.74 17.36
C SER A 125 22.17 10.92 17.48
N LEU A 126 21.39 10.04 16.86
CA LEU A 126 19.93 10.13 16.75
C LEU A 126 19.46 11.52 16.28
N HIS A 127 20.23 12.14 15.41
CA HIS A 127 20.00 13.48 14.89
C HIS A 127 20.18 13.51 13.38
N GLU A 128 19.24 14.11 12.69
CA GLU A 128 19.27 14.35 11.26
C GLU A 128 19.76 15.78 11.01
N PRO A 129 20.99 15.98 10.52
CA PRO A 129 21.55 17.32 10.34
C PRO A 129 20.86 18.07 9.20
N PRO A 130 20.83 19.41 9.26
CA PRO A 130 20.26 20.24 8.20
C PRO A 130 21.01 20.05 6.88
N ILE A 131 20.27 20.03 5.77
CA ILE A 131 20.81 19.96 4.41
C ILE A 131 20.75 21.33 3.76
N ALA A 132 21.85 21.76 3.15
CA ALA A 132 21.92 23.06 2.48
C ALA A 132 20.92 23.12 1.30
N GLY A 133 20.07 24.11 1.30
CA GLY A 133 19.03 24.32 0.30
C GLY A 133 17.67 23.75 0.67
N ASP A 134 17.59 22.95 1.73
CA ASP A 134 16.33 22.45 2.29
C ASP A 134 15.93 23.28 3.51
N ARG A 135 14.95 24.16 3.35
CA ARG A 135 14.50 25.11 4.38
C ARG A 135 13.91 24.40 5.61
N SER A 136 13.15 23.34 5.37
CA SER A 136 12.48 22.57 6.43
C SER A 136 13.50 21.89 7.35
N SER A 137 14.56 21.31 6.78
CA SER A 137 15.61 20.65 7.57
C SER A 137 16.50 21.63 8.36
N GLN A 138 16.48 22.95 8.03
CA GLN A 138 17.25 23.95 8.78
C GLN A 138 16.66 24.23 10.16
N ASP A 139 15.35 24.15 10.33
CA ASP A 139 14.65 24.40 11.59
C ASP A 139 13.46 23.45 11.74
N PRO A 140 13.68 22.18 12.07
CA PRO A 140 12.61 21.21 12.26
C PRO A 140 11.95 21.38 13.64
N HIS A 141 11.62 22.63 14.01
CA HIS A 141 11.01 22.92 15.30
C HIS A 141 9.69 22.16 15.49
N GLY A 142 9.57 21.42 16.58
CA GLY A 142 8.41 20.59 16.87
C GLY A 142 8.47 19.17 16.33
N ALA A 143 9.48 18.83 15.49
CA ALA A 143 9.68 17.46 15.06
C ALA A 143 10.06 16.55 16.23
N LEU A 144 9.47 15.35 16.26
CA LEU A 144 9.86 14.32 17.22
C LEU A 144 11.22 13.71 16.83
N PRO A 145 12.04 13.27 17.80
CA PRO A 145 13.30 12.61 17.50
C PRO A 145 13.07 11.34 16.66
N PRO A 146 14.10 10.74 16.05
CA PRO A 146 13.99 9.40 15.47
C PRO A 146 13.47 8.39 16.48
N TYR A 147 12.32 7.76 16.19
CA TYR A 147 11.69 6.75 17.03
C TYR A 147 10.74 5.88 16.20
N VAL A 148 10.24 4.81 16.80
CA VAL A 148 9.08 4.06 16.29
C VAL A 148 7.99 4.02 17.34
N ALA A 149 6.74 4.23 16.92
CA ALA A 149 5.58 4.15 17.79
C ALA A 149 5.23 2.68 18.12
N TYR A 150 4.66 2.46 19.31
CA TYR A 150 4.14 1.17 19.82
C TYR A 150 5.18 0.06 20.02
N GLY A 151 6.47 0.39 20.05
CA GLY A 151 7.46 -0.42 20.73
C GLY A 151 7.30 -0.29 22.24
N GLY A 152 7.67 -1.31 23.04
CA GLY A 152 7.63 -1.24 24.49
C GLY A 152 8.67 -0.25 25.06
N ASP A 153 8.39 0.32 26.23
CA ASP A 153 9.41 1.05 26.98
C ASP A 153 10.45 0.08 27.54
N GLY A 154 11.69 0.54 27.68
CA GLY A 154 12.77 -0.24 28.28
C GLY A 154 14.08 0.50 28.42
N ASP A 155 14.88 0.04 29.37
CA ASP A 155 16.26 0.46 29.62
C ASP A 155 17.07 -0.83 29.78
N VAL A 156 17.67 -1.31 28.68
CA VAL A 156 18.25 -2.65 28.58
C VAL A 156 19.69 -2.61 28.07
N THR A 157 20.52 -3.52 28.59
CA THR A 157 21.89 -3.73 28.13
C THR A 157 22.11 -5.18 27.78
N GLY A 158 22.67 -5.45 26.59
CA GLY A 158 22.87 -6.83 26.12
C GLY A 158 23.95 -6.97 25.07
N GLU A 159 24.34 -8.22 24.82
CA GLU A 159 25.10 -8.58 23.63
C GLU A 159 24.28 -8.32 22.36
N LEU A 160 24.96 -7.95 21.28
CA LEU A 160 24.30 -7.64 20.01
C LEU A 160 24.37 -8.82 19.04
N VAL A 161 23.27 -9.08 18.32
CA VAL A 161 23.19 -10.04 17.22
C VAL A 161 22.59 -9.37 16.00
N TYR A 162 23.25 -9.48 14.84
CA TYR A 162 22.73 -9.06 13.56
C TYR A 162 21.81 -10.14 12.97
N VAL A 163 20.59 -9.75 12.63
CA VAL A 163 19.53 -10.66 12.20
C VAL A 163 19.04 -10.40 10.77
N ASN A 164 19.89 -9.81 9.90
CA ASN A 164 19.56 -9.47 8.52
C ASN A 164 18.28 -8.62 8.47
N TYR A 165 17.23 -9.07 7.79
CA TYR A 165 15.91 -8.41 7.78
C TYR A 165 15.01 -8.81 8.98
N GLY A 166 15.45 -9.72 9.85
CA GLY A 166 14.67 -10.18 10.99
C GLY A 166 13.43 -10.98 10.62
N MET A 167 13.44 -11.68 9.50
CA MET A 167 12.33 -12.49 8.99
C MET A 167 12.46 -13.95 9.46
N PRO A 168 11.42 -14.80 9.36
CA PRO A 168 11.45 -16.15 9.87
C PRO A 168 12.65 -16.98 9.40
N GLY A 169 12.99 -16.90 8.12
CA GLY A 169 14.15 -17.61 7.56
C GLY A 169 15.50 -17.16 8.12
N ASP A 170 15.60 -15.89 8.56
CA ASP A 170 16.81 -15.35 9.19
C ASP A 170 17.01 -15.98 10.59
N TYR A 171 15.95 -16.12 11.38
CA TYR A 171 16.00 -16.80 12.68
C TYR A 171 16.24 -18.31 12.55
N GLU A 172 15.72 -18.95 11.50
CA GLU A 172 16.04 -20.34 11.16
C GLU A 172 17.55 -20.50 10.86
N GLU A 173 18.13 -19.60 10.06
CA GLU A 173 19.56 -19.62 9.78
C GLU A 173 20.40 -19.44 11.04
N LEU A 174 20.03 -18.49 11.94
CA LEU A 174 20.70 -18.29 13.22
C LEU A 174 20.66 -19.55 14.08
N ALA A 175 19.50 -20.18 14.20
CA ALA A 175 19.35 -21.43 14.95
C ALA A 175 20.23 -22.56 14.40
N ARG A 176 20.32 -22.69 13.06
CA ARG A 176 21.18 -23.66 12.39
C ARG A 176 22.67 -23.37 12.55
N ARG A 177 23.06 -22.12 12.85
CA ARG A 177 24.40 -21.71 13.24
C ARG A 177 24.69 -21.90 14.73
N GLY A 178 23.68 -22.28 15.53
CA GLY A 178 23.79 -22.36 16.99
C GLY A 178 23.83 -20.99 17.68
N ILE A 179 23.27 -19.96 17.03
CA ILE A 179 23.22 -18.59 17.57
C ILE A 179 21.80 -18.31 18.06
N GLU A 180 21.68 -18.05 19.35
CA GLU A 180 20.42 -17.68 19.99
C GLU A 180 20.34 -16.16 20.19
N VAL A 181 19.14 -15.60 20.10
CA VAL A 181 18.88 -14.17 20.36
C VAL A 181 18.23 -13.93 21.72
N ARG A 182 17.85 -15.00 22.42
CA ARG A 182 17.24 -14.92 23.76
C ARG A 182 18.12 -14.17 24.76
N GLY A 183 17.55 -13.14 25.40
CA GLY A 183 18.26 -12.29 26.36
C GLY A 183 19.28 -11.33 25.70
N ARG A 184 19.27 -11.21 24.38
CA ARG A 184 20.16 -10.32 23.61
C ARG A 184 19.36 -9.20 22.94
N ILE A 185 20.08 -8.19 22.48
CA ILE A 185 19.52 -7.13 21.63
C ILE A 185 19.81 -7.53 20.18
N VAL A 186 18.84 -7.37 19.30
CA VAL A 186 19.02 -7.63 17.87
C VAL A 186 19.15 -6.31 17.09
N ILE A 187 19.92 -6.35 16.00
CA ILE A 187 19.94 -5.30 14.98
C ILE A 187 19.50 -5.88 13.65
N ALA A 188 18.44 -5.29 13.07
CA ALA A 188 17.87 -5.66 11.78
C ALA A 188 17.95 -4.48 10.80
N ARG A 189 18.01 -4.76 9.51
CA ARG A 189 17.83 -3.73 8.49
C ARG A 189 16.39 -3.65 8.01
N TYR A 190 15.96 -2.46 7.57
CA TYR A 190 14.69 -2.28 6.86
C TYR A 190 14.66 -3.13 5.58
N GLY A 191 13.48 -3.40 5.04
CA GLY A 191 13.29 -4.25 3.86
C GLY A 191 12.98 -5.72 4.22
N GLY A 192 12.75 -6.55 3.21
CA GLY A 192 12.40 -7.97 3.37
C GLY A 192 10.99 -8.24 3.95
N GLY A 193 10.26 -7.22 4.34
CA GLY A 193 8.94 -7.24 4.94
C GLY A 193 8.70 -5.99 5.80
N TRP A 194 7.49 -5.81 6.26
CA TRP A 194 7.09 -4.66 7.08
C TRP A 194 7.93 -4.51 8.37
N ARG A 195 8.19 -3.25 8.76
CA ARG A 195 9.12 -2.93 9.88
C ARG A 195 8.71 -3.55 11.22
N GLY A 196 7.42 -3.63 11.52
CA GLY A 196 6.91 -4.17 12.78
C GLY A 196 7.12 -5.68 12.95
N LEU A 197 7.31 -6.43 11.86
CA LEU A 197 7.64 -7.86 11.93
C LEU A 197 9.02 -8.11 12.56
N LYS A 198 9.96 -7.19 12.40
CA LYS A 198 11.32 -7.34 12.90
C LYS A 198 11.34 -7.43 14.44
N PRO A 199 10.82 -6.46 15.19
CA PRO A 199 10.74 -6.55 16.65
C PRO A 199 9.71 -7.57 17.12
N LYS A 200 8.60 -7.80 16.41
CA LYS A 200 7.63 -8.85 16.72
C LYS A 200 8.29 -10.22 16.76
N LEU A 201 9.05 -10.57 15.73
CA LEU A 201 9.77 -11.85 15.66
C LEU A 201 10.95 -11.90 16.64
N ALA A 202 11.68 -10.78 16.83
CA ALA A 202 12.71 -10.68 17.85
C ALA A 202 12.16 -11.00 19.24
N GLN A 203 11.04 -10.38 19.62
CA GLN A 203 10.34 -10.64 20.88
C GLN A 203 9.91 -12.12 20.99
N ALA A 204 9.34 -12.68 19.92
CA ALA A 204 8.92 -14.09 19.89
C ALA A 204 10.10 -15.05 20.11
N HIS A 205 11.30 -14.70 19.65
CA HIS A 205 12.55 -15.44 19.90
C HIS A 205 13.24 -15.10 21.23
N GLY A 206 12.63 -14.21 22.04
CA GLY A 206 13.10 -13.86 23.39
C GLY A 206 14.21 -12.80 23.42
N ALA A 207 14.39 -12.00 22.39
CA ALA A 207 15.22 -10.81 22.42
C ALA A 207 14.66 -9.79 23.42
N ILE A 208 15.55 -8.98 24.03
CA ILE A 208 15.19 -7.97 25.04
C ILE A 208 15.12 -6.53 24.45
N GLY A 209 15.48 -6.36 23.17
CA GLY A 209 15.42 -5.11 22.45
C GLY A 209 15.70 -5.31 20.97
N CYS A 210 15.27 -4.36 20.13
CA CYS A 210 15.46 -4.39 18.69
C CYS A 210 15.91 -3.02 18.19
N ILE A 211 16.98 -3.00 17.41
CA ILE A 211 17.47 -1.85 16.66
C ILE A 211 17.15 -2.09 15.19
N ILE A 212 16.64 -1.04 14.48
CA ILE A 212 16.37 -1.15 13.06
C ILE A 212 17.14 -0.04 12.34
N TYR A 213 17.76 -0.34 11.19
CA TYR A 213 18.46 0.67 10.39
C TYR A 213 18.18 0.51 8.89
N SER A 214 18.22 1.62 8.15
CA SER A 214 18.23 1.60 6.69
C SER A 214 19.62 1.25 6.20
N ASP A 215 19.78 0.14 5.49
CA ASP A 215 21.07 -0.17 4.86
C ASP A 215 21.19 0.61 3.55
N PRO A 216 22.35 1.25 3.26
CA PRO A 216 22.51 2.03 2.03
C PRO A 216 22.39 1.21 0.73
N LYS A 217 22.30 -0.12 0.82
CA LYS A 217 21.97 -1.00 -0.29
C LYS A 217 20.53 -0.82 -0.76
N ASP A 218 19.62 -0.57 0.18
CA ASP A 218 18.18 -0.65 -0.07
C ASP A 218 17.63 0.74 -0.47
N ASP A 219 18.02 1.83 0.22
CA ASP A 219 17.50 3.19 -0.02
C ASP A 219 18.58 4.31 0.01
N GLY A 220 19.86 3.98 0.22
CA GLY A 220 20.95 4.95 0.31
C GLY A 220 21.83 5.02 -0.95
N TYR A 221 23.13 5.31 -0.75
CA TYR A 221 24.11 5.61 -1.84
C TYR A 221 24.32 4.47 -2.84
N PHE A 222 23.88 3.27 -2.57
CA PHE A 222 23.94 2.15 -3.51
C PHE A 222 22.75 2.15 -4.48
N ALA A 223 21.61 2.65 -4.03
CA ALA A 223 20.40 2.77 -4.84
C ALA A 223 20.42 4.04 -5.71
N ALA A 224 20.80 5.19 -5.14
CA ALA A 224 20.95 6.48 -5.83
C ALA A 224 21.92 7.39 -5.09
N ASP A 225 22.34 8.49 -5.72
CA ASP A 225 23.06 9.55 -5.00
C ASP A 225 22.23 10.08 -3.83
N PRO A 226 22.83 10.21 -2.62
CA PRO A 226 22.10 10.73 -1.47
C PRO A 226 21.66 12.19 -1.66
N TYR A 227 20.49 12.54 -1.13
CA TYR A 227 20.02 13.91 -1.08
C TYR A 227 21.06 14.85 -0.42
N PRO A 228 21.36 16.06 -0.98
CA PRO A 228 20.59 16.79 -2.01
C PRO A 228 21.04 16.54 -3.46
N ARG A 229 21.89 15.56 -3.75
CA ARG A 229 22.34 15.29 -5.12
C ARG A 229 21.44 14.33 -5.89
N GLY A 230 20.64 13.56 -5.19
CA GLY A 230 19.69 12.60 -5.76
C GLY A 230 18.71 12.13 -4.70
N ALA A 231 17.95 11.08 -5.00
CA ALA A 231 16.87 10.56 -4.16
C ALA A 231 17.30 9.55 -3.09
N GLY A 232 18.61 9.23 -2.98
CA GLY A 232 19.09 8.27 -1.98
C GLY A 232 19.08 8.86 -0.56
N ARG A 233 18.84 8.01 0.44
CA ARG A 233 18.85 8.40 1.86
C ARG A 233 20.21 8.95 2.29
N PRO A 234 20.24 10.14 2.93
CA PRO A 234 21.44 10.67 3.56
C PRO A 234 21.94 9.76 4.67
N ALA A 235 23.27 9.81 4.95
CA ALA A 235 23.89 8.92 5.92
C ALA A 235 23.30 8.99 7.32
N MET A 236 22.79 10.17 7.72
CA MET A 236 22.16 10.42 9.01
C MET A 236 20.64 10.39 8.95
N GLY A 237 20.04 10.17 7.79
CA GLY A 237 18.57 10.02 7.64
C GLY A 237 18.05 8.79 8.37
N VAL A 238 16.95 8.94 9.11
CA VAL A 238 16.36 7.88 9.90
C VAL A 238 14.89 7.67 9.51
N GLN A 239 14.55 6.44 9.12
CA GLN A 239 13.16 6.07 8.89
C GLN A 239 12.44 5.89 10.23
N ARG A 240 11.49 6.78 10.56
CA ARG A 240 10.53 6.61 11.65
C ARG A 240 9.50 5.54 11.29
N GLY A 241 8.46 5.41 12.05
CA GLY A 241 7.33 4.59 11.70
C GLY A 241 6.63 3.95 12.90
N SER A 242 5.64 3.10 12.63
CA SER A 242 4.96 2.30 13.63
C SER A 242 5.43 0.84 13.58
N VAL A 243 5.53 0.23 14.76
CA VAL A 243 5.71 -1.22 14.93
C VAL A 243 4.50 -1.87 15.59
N MET A 244 3.38 -1.15 15.67
CA MET A 244 2.10 -1.72 16.09
C MET A 244 1.75 -2.94 15.25
N ASP A 245 1.28 -4.00 15.85
CA ASP A 245 0.97 -5.24 15.10
C ASP A 245 -0.28 -5.08 14.21
N ILE A 246 -0.16 -4.27 13.16
CA ILE A 246 -1.23 -4.08 12.17
C ILE A 246 -1.58 -5.37 11.42
N THR A 247 -0.73 -6.40 11.46
CA THR A 247 -1.07 -7.70 10.88
C THR A 247 -2.11 -8.45 11.71
N LEU A 248 -2.24 -8.10 12.98
CA LEU A 248 -3.30 -8.57 13.87
C LEU A 248 -4.58 -7.74 13.65
N GLN A 249 -4.47 -6.43 13.76
CA GLN A 249 -5.50 -5.43 13.43
C GLN A 249 -4.90 -4.02 13.39
N PRO A 250 -5.36 -3.11 12.51
CA PRO A 250 -5.07 -1.67 12.56
C PRO A 250 -6.01 -0.96 13.56
N GLY A 251 -5.91 0.37 13.62
CA GLY A 251 -6.75 1.22 14.46
C GLY A 251 -6.20 1.41 15.87
N ASP A 252 -6.96 2.09 16.73
CA ASP A 252 -6.53 2.37 18.10
C ASP A 252 -6.32 1.08 18.91
N PRO A 253 -5.11 0.86 19.49
CA PRO A 253 -4.82 -0.35 20.28
C PRO A 253 -5.76 -0.61 21.45
N LEU A 254 -6.42 0.43 21.97
CA LEU A 254 -7.30 0.32 23.14
C LEU A 254 -8.77 0.09 22.80
N THR A 255 -9.17 0.24 21.54
CA THR A 255 -10.56 0.07 21.09
C THR A 255 -10.72 -0.94 19.95
N PRO A 256 -10.14 -2.15 20.02
CA PRO A 256 -10.13 -3.08 18.91
C PRO A 256 -11.53 -3.44 18.41
N GLY A 257 -11.82 -3.15 17.13
CA GLY A 257 -13.09 -3.47 16.47
C GLY A 257 -14.26 -2.56 16.79
N ILE A 258 -14.01 -1.44 17.48
CA ILE A 258 -15.02 -0.41 17.78
C ILE A 258 -14.38 0.99 17.67
N GLY A 259 -15.06 1.95 17.06
CA GLY A 259 -14.51 3.29 16.90
C GLY A 259 -14.13 3.97 18.23
N ALA A 260 -12.97 4.60 18.29
CA ALA A 260 -12.38 5.27 19.46
C ALA A 260 -13.11 6.60 19.83
N THR A 261 -14.42 6.56 19.87
CA THR A 261 -15.24 7.70 20.32
C THR A 261 -14.97 8.02 21.80
N PRO A 262 -15.29 9.23 22.28
CA PRO A 262 -15.11 9.57 23.71
C PRO A 262 -15.81 8.63 24.68
N ALA A 263 -16.88 7.96 24.25
CA ALA A 263 -17.66 7.03 25.06
C ALA A 263 -17.25 5.55 24.88
N ALA A 264 -16.28 5.26 24.01
CA ALA A 264 -15.86 3.88 23.73
C ALA A 264 -15.23 3.22 24.97
N ALA A 265 -15.56 1.95 25.19
CA ALA A 265 -14.89 1.14 26.20
C ALA A 265 -13.44 0.84 25.73
N ARG A 266 -12.46 1.04 26.61
CA ARG A 266 -11.06 0.88 26.29
C ARG A 266 -10.42 -0.24 27.08
N LEU A 267 -9.50 -0.97 26.43
CA LEU A 267 -8.62 -1.92 27.11
C LEU A 267 -7.65 -1.17 28.05
N ALA A 268 -7.13 -1.86 29.03
CA ALA A 268 -5.93 -1.40 29.72
C ALA A 268 -4.71 -1.52 28.79
N LEU A 269 -3.71 -0.68 28.97
CA LEU A 269 -2.51 -0.65 28.13
C LEU A 269 -1.79 -2.01 28.08
N GLU A 270 -1.72 -2.69 29.22
CA GLU A 270 -1.12 -4.02 29.34
C GLU A 270 -1.90 -5.12 28.59
N ASP A 271 -3.18 -4.92 28.34
CA ASP A 271 -4.05 -5.85 27.62
C ASP A 271 -4.12 -5.61 26.11
N ALA A 272 -3.56 -4.50 25.62
CA ALA A 272 -3.53 -4.17 24.20
C ALA A 272 -2.66 -5.16 23.41
N PRO A 273 -3.25 -5.98 22.50
CA PRO A 273 -2.54 -7.10 21.88
C PRO A 273 -1.58 -6.64 20.76
N THR A 274 -1.77 -5.46 20.21
CA THR A 274 -1.00 -4.92 19.08
C THR A 274 0.26 -4.17 19.51
N ILE A 275 0.43 -3.90 20.82
CA ILE A 275 1.59 -3.18 21.36
C ILE A 275 2.70 -4.18 21.71
N LEU A 276 3.91 -3.98 21.17
CA LEU A 276 5.08 -4.78 21.51
C LEU A 276 5.59 -4.48 22.92
N ARG A 277 6.35 -5.42 23.50
CA ARG A 277 6.78 -5.35 24.91
C ARG A 277 8.29 -5.16 25.08
N ILE A 278 9.05 -5.04 23.99
CA ILE A 278 10.48 -4.77 24.00
C ILE A 278 10.76 -3.38 23.44
N PRO A 279 11.79 -2.66 23.89
CA PRO A 279 12.20 -1.38 23.32
C PRO A 279 12.68 -1.57 21.89
N VAL A 280 12.26 -0.66 21.01
CA VAL A 280 12.60 -0.63 19.59
C VAL A 280 13.09 0.76 19.22
N LEU A 281 14.23 0.85 18.51
CA LEU A 281 14.78 2.13 18.10
C LEU A 281 15.29 2.07 16.66
N PRO A 282 14.83 2.98 15.76
CA PRO A 282 15.40 3.15 14.44
C PRO A 282 16.64 4.04 14.52
N ILE A 283 17.65 3.72 13.73
CA ILE A 283 18.89 4.50 13.63
C ILE A 283 19.32 4.72 12.18
N SER A 284 20.13 5.72 11.96
CA SER A 284 20.78 5.98 10.66
C SER A 284 21.82 4.90 10.33
N TYR A 285 22.19 4.77 9.03
CA TYR A 285 23.29 3.87 8.69
C TYR A 285 24.66 4.43 9.12
N ALA A 286 24.77 5.73 9.34
CA ALA A 286 25.96 6.32 9.96
C ALA A 286 26.13 5.86 11.41
N ASP A 287 25.06 5.88 12.20
CA ASP A 287 25.06 5.36 13.58
C ASP A 287 25.18 3.84 13.64
N ALA A 288 24.58 3.13 12.69
CA ALA A 288 24.69 1.68 12.60
C ALA A 288 26.09 1.16 12.26
N THR A 289 26.88 1.96 11.53
CA THR A 289 28.22 1.57 11.07
C THR A 289 29.16 1.16 12.22
N PRO A 290 29.45 1.98 13.24
CA PRO A 290 30.32 1.58 14.36
C PRO A 290 29.74 0.42 15.17
N VAL A 291 28.41 0.34 15.29
CA VAL A 291 27.71 -0.72 16.01
C VAL A 291 27.89 -2.08 15.31
N LEU A 292 27.71 -2.11 13.99
CA LEU A 292 27.88 -3.33 13.19
C LEU A 292 29.37 -3.72 13.05
N GLN A 293 30.28 -2.75 12.95
CA GLN A 293 31.73 -3.00 12.93
C GLN A 293 32.24 -3.65 14.22
N ALA A 294 31.58 -3.37 15.36
CA ALA A 294 31.92 -3.97 16.65
C ALA A 294 31.51 -5.44 16.79
N LEU A 295 30.65 -5.94 15.90
CA LEU A 295 30.23 -7.35 15.91
C LEU A 295 31.41 -8.27 15.61
N GLY A 296 31.44 -9.38 16.30
CA GLY A 296 32.34 -10.52 16.05
C GLY A 296 31.55 -11.76 15.61
N GLY A 297 32.15 -12.92 15.83
CA GLY A 297 31.52 -14.18 15.45
C GLY A 297 31.64 -14.52 13.96
N PRO A 298 30.83 -15.44 13.43
CA PRO A 298 30.91 -15.86 12.05
C PRO A 298 30.48 -14.78 11.06
N THR A 299 31.00 -14.86 9.84
CA THR A 299 30.46 -14.07 8.72
C THR A 299 29.09 -14.63 8.30
N PRO A 300 28.13 -13.78 7.95
CA PRO A 300 26.81 -14.24 7.52
C PRO A 300 26.84 -14.85 6.11
N SER A 301 25.73 -15.46 5.71
CA SER A 301 25.48 -15.86 4.32
C SER A 301 25.56 -14.65 3.37
N PRO A 302 25.97 -14.85 2.10
CA PRO A 302 26.17 -13.74 1.14
C PRO A 302 24.96 -12.80 1.01
N GLY A 303 23.72 -13.31 1.08
CA GLY A 303 22.49 -12.54 1.00
C GLY A 303 22.25 -11.58 2.17
N TRP A 304 22.96 -11.77 3.28
CA TRP A 304 22.85 -10.88 4.45
C TRP A 304 23.74 -9.64 4.38
N ARG A 305 24.61 -9.57 3.39
CA ARG A 305 25.50 -8.42 3.24
C ARG A 305 24.73 -7.22 2.71
N GLY A 306 24.83 -6.10 3.43
CA GLY A 306 24.43 -4.79 2.97
C GLY A 306 25.53 -4.11 2.12
N ALA A 307 25.47 -2.79 1.99
CA ALA A 307 26.41 -1.98 1.23
C ALA A 307 27.42 -1.19 2.09
N LEU A 308 27.39 -1.35 3.43
CA LEU A 308 28.39 -0.71 4.27
C LEU A 308 29.79 -1.30 4.00
N PRO A 309 30.87 -0.48 3.99
CA PRO A 309 32.18 -0.83 3.45
C PRO A 309 33.06 -1.62 4.44
N PHE A 310 32.54 -2.73 5.03
CA PHE A 310 33.27 -3.62 5.93
C PHE A 310 32.77 -5.05 5.84
N THR A 311 33.47 -5.97 6.52
CA THR A 311 33.03 -7.36 6.64
C THR A 311 31.95 -7.48 7.72
N TYR A 312 30.75 -7.90 7.31
CA TYR A 312 29.67 -8.17 8.26
C TYR A 312 29.92 -9.40 9.09
N HIS A 313 29.57 -9.34 10.37
CA HIS A 313 29.56 -10.45 11.31
C HIS A 313 28.18 -10.59 11.95
N VAL A 314 27.82 -11.80 12.34
CA VAL A 314 26.49 -12.08 12.90
C VAL A 314 26.43 -11.78 14.40
N GLY A 315 27.56 -11.94 15.11
CA GLY A 315 27.56 -11.98 16.57
C GLY A 315 27.19 -13.40 17.12
N PRO A 316 26.94 -13.57 18.43
CA PRO A 316 27.38 -12.62 19.42
C PRO A 316 28.92 -12.49 19.44
N GLY A 317 29.42 -11.37 19.89
CA GLY A 317 30.84 -11.06 19.93
C GLY A 317 31.10 -10.07 21.07
N PRO A 318 32.16 -9.23 20.94
CA PRO A 318 32.48 -8.26 21.98
C PRO A 318 31.47 -7.09 22.04
N ALA A 319 30.59 -6.95 21.03
CA ALA A 319 29.65 -5.85 20.96
C ALA A 319 28.56 -5.96 22.06
N ARG A 320 28.51 -4.95 22.91
CA ARG A 320 27.45 -4.77 23.93
C ARG A 320 26.84 -3.39 23.74
N VAL A 321 25.54 -3.32 23.74
CA VAL A 321 24.79 -2.07 23.59
C VAL A 321 23.87 -1.83 24.78
N HIS A 322 23.70 -0.56 25.11
CA HIS A 322 22.70 -0.06 26.04
C HIS A 322 21.65 0.68 25.23
N LEU A 323 20.40 0.25 25.31
CA LEU A 323 19.26 0.76 24.56
C LEU A 323 18.21 1.29 25.54
N VAL A 324 17.81 2.55 25.39
CA VAL A 324 16.77 3.19 26.18
C VAL A 324 15.67 3.70 25.27
N VAL A 325 14.44 3.34 25.56
CA VAL A 325 13.21 3.91 24.96
C VAL A 325 12.22 4.15 26.08
N GLN A 326 11.77 5.39 26.23
CA GLN A 326 10.75 5.80 27.18
C GLN A 326 9.77 6.72 26.46
N SER A 327 8.48 6.43 26.57
CA SER A 327 7.42 7.18 25.90
C SER A 327 6.36 7.65 26.89
N GLU A 328 5.71 8.76 26.56
CA GLU A 328 4.48 9.18 27.19
C GLU A 328 3.30 8.51 26.48
N TRP A 329 2.61 7.63 27.17
CA TRP A 329 1.47 6.88 26.66
C TRP A 329 0.17 7.62 26.98
N THR A 330 -0.23 8.54 26.13
CA THR A 330 -1.44 9.37 26.32
C THR A 330 -2.39 9.24 25.16
N GLN A 331 -3.68 9.50 25.42
CA GLN A 331 -4.66 9.65 24.35
C GLN A 331 -4.53 11.05 23.75
N LYS A 332 -4.59 11.11 22.42
CA LYS A 332 -4.59 12.36 21.65
C LYS A 332 -5.82 12.43 20.75
N PRO A 333 -6.37 13.62 20.53
CA PRO A 333 -7.40 13.81 19.52
C PRO A 333 -6.80 13.72 18.12
N ILE A 334 -7.52 13.08 17.20
CA ILE A 334 -7.28 13.08 15.77
C ILE A 334 -8.48 13.68 15.05
N TYR A 335 -8.30 14.12 13.78
CA TYR A 335 -9.23 15.03 13.10
C TYR A 335 -9.50 14.63 11.65
N ASP A 336 -10.35 13.63 11.42
CA ASP A 336 -10.76 13.24 10.06
C ASP A 336 -11.65 14.31 9.42
N VAL A 337 -11.29 14.76 8.23
CA VAL A 337 -12.08 15.75 7.48
C VAL A 337 -12.98 15.01 6.49
N ILE A 338 -14.29 15.08 6.70
CA ILE A 338 -15.28 14.43 5.85
C ILE A 338 -16.09 15.47 5.08
N ALA A 339 -16.05 15.42 3.75
CA ALA A 339 -16.72 16.36 2.86
C ALA A 339 -17.68 15.61 1.92
N GLU A 340 -18.91 16.12 1.76
CA GLU A 340 -19.97 15.48 0.99
C GLU A 340 -20.51 16.40 -0.13
N LEU A 341 -20.69 15.84 -1.33
CA LEU A 341 -21.56 16.37 -2.37
C LEU A 341 -22.73 15.42 -2.58
N PRO A 342 -23.95 15.79 -2.10
CA PRO A 342 -25.11 14.90 -2.20
C PRO A 342 -25.50 14.57 -3.63
N GLY A 343 -25.79 13.29 -3.87
CA GLY A 343 -26.31 12.78 -5.13
C GLY A 343 -27.71 13.25 -5.45
N ALA A 344 -27.98 13.55 -6.72
CA ALA A 344 -29.28 14.03 -7.17
C ALA A 344 -30.31 12.91 -7.39
N GLU A 345 -29.85 11.69 -7.73
CA GLU A 345 -30.73 10.56 -8.06
C GLU A 345 -30.65 9.44 -7.02
N TYR A 346 -29.42 9.17 -6.53
CA TYR A 346 -29.11 8.07 -5.59
C TYR A 346 -28.34 8.60 -4.38
N PRO A 347 -28.94 9.44 -3.51
CA PRO A 347 -28.23 10.04 -2.37
C PRO A 347 -27.75 9.02 -1.34
N ASP A 348 -28.35 7.82 -1.30
CA ASP A 348 -27.96 6.71 -0.43
C ASP A 348 -26.90 5.78 -1.05
N GLN A 349 -26.29 6.16 -2.17
CA GLN A 349 -25.18 5.44 -2.78
C GLN A 349 -23.95 6.35 -2.72
N TRP A 350 -22.91 5.88 -2.02
CA TRP A 350 -21.72 6.69 -1.73
C TRP A 350 -20.52 6.20 -2.53
N VAL A 351 -19.93 7.08 -3.29
CA VAL A 351 -18.58 6.92 -3.86
C VAL A 351 -17.63 7.65 -2.92
N ILE A 352 -16.72 6.90 -2.31
CA ILE A 352 -15.83 7.42 -1.27
C ILE A 352 -14.43 7.53 -1.86
N ARG A 353 -13.76 8.66 -1.62
CA ARG A 353 -12.40 8.96 -2.05
C ARG A 353 -11.61 9.46 -0.83
N GLY A 354 -10.41 8.93 -0.59
CA GLY A 354 -9.64 9.30 0.58
C GLY A 354 -8.14 9.36 0.34
N ASN A 355 -7.48 10.12 1.20
CA ASN A 355 -6.04 10.23 1.41
C ASN A 355 -5.79 10.68 2.83
N HIS A 356 -4.66 10.36 3.43
CA HIS A 356 -4.35 10.91 4.75
C HIS A 356 -3.61 12.25 4.67
N HIS A 357 -3.45 12.93 5.82
CA HIS A 357 -2.78 14.22 5.88
C HIS A 357 -1.79 14.38 7.03
N ASP A 358 -1.73 13.41 7.95
CA ASP A 358 -0.66 13.33 8.96
C ASP A 358 0.63 12.78 8.33
N GLY A 359 1.77 13.05 8.92
CA GLY A 359 3.06 12.52 8.50
C GLY A 359 3.99 12.30 9.68
N TRP A 360 5.10 11.59 9.50
CA TRP A 360 6.07 11.41 10.58
C TRP A 360 6.87 12.67 10.90
N VAL A 361 7.05 13.54 9.92
CA VAL A 361 7.66 14.87 10.08
C VAL A 361 6.90 15.88 9.21
N PHE A 362 7.42 16.28 8.04
CA PHE A 362 6.76 17.24 7.16
C PHE A 362 5.78 16.59 6.18
N GLY A 363 6.06 15.34 5.76
CA GLY A 363 5.16 14.53 4.97
C GLY A 363 4.89 15.05 3.55
N ALA A 364 5.87 15.66 2.89
CA ALA A 364 5.66 16.29 1.58
C ALA A 364 5.39 15.27 0.47
N GLU A 365 6.13 14.14 0.46
CA GLU A 365 5.85 13.01 -0.42
C GLU A 365 4.78 12.13 0.22
N ASP A 366 5.00 11.69 1.44
CA ASP A 366 4.13 10.81 2.22
C ASP A 366 3.46 11.56 3.39
N PRO A 367 2.14 11.94 3.24
CA PRO A 367 1.20 11.64 2.14
C PRO A 367 0.74 12.86 1.33
N LEU A 368 1.35 14.04 1.54
CA LEU A 368 0.79 15.29 1.04
C LEU A 368 0.79 15.38 -0.49
N SER A 369 1.60 14.57 -1.18
CA SER A 369 1.56 14.47 -2.65
C SER A 369 0.19 13.97 -3.14
N GLY A 370 -0.34 12.90 -2.57
CA GLY A 370 -1.70 12.44 -2.87
C GLY A 370 -2.78 13.36 -2.29
N GLN A 371 -2.54 13.94 -1.11
CA GLN A 371 -3.49 14.86 -0.49
C GLN A 371 -3.75 16.12 -1.32
N VAL A 372 -2.73 16.70 -1.97
CA VAL A 372 -2.95 17.87 -2.84
C VAL A 372 -3.67 17.50 -4.14
N ALA A 373 -3.47 16.28 -4.62
CA ALA A 373 -4.27 15.75 -5.74
C ALA A 373 -5.76 15.62 -5.35
N LEU A 374 -6.05 15.07 -4.16
CA LEU A 374 -7.40 14.99 -3.59
C LEU A 374 -8.05 16.38 -3.48
N LEU A 375 -7.32 17.38 -3.01
CA LEU A 375 -7.80 18.77 -2.92
C LEU A 375 -8.09 19.36 -4.30
N ALA A 376 -7.28 19.04 -5.32
CA ALA A 376 -7.50 19.47 -6.69
C ALA A 376 -8.79 18.87 -7.28
N GLU A 377 -9.03 17.58 -7.02
CA GLU A 377 -10.27 16.90 -7.35
C GLU A 377 -11.47 17.62 -6.72
N MET A 378 -11.41 17.87 -5.40
CA MET A 378 -12.49 18.54 -4.65
C MET A 378 -12.80 19.93 -5.19
N ARG A 379 -11.77 20.72 -5.54
CA ARG A 379 -11.92 22.05 -6.15
C ARG A 379 -12.60 21.96 -7.50
N ALA A 380 -12.16 21.05 -8.36
CA ALA A 380 -12.68 20.87 -9.72
C ALA A 380 -14.14 20.40 -9.71
N LEU A 381 -14.49 19.41 -8.85
CA LEU A 381 -15.87 18.95 -8.65
C LEU A 381 -16.78 20.05 -8.10
N GLY A 382 -16.27 20.87 -7.17
CA GLY A 382 -16.97 22.05 -6.67
C GLY A 382 -17.26 23.08 -7.79
N ALA A 383 -16.32 23.29 -8.72
CA ALA A 383 -16.50 24.16 -9.89
C ALA A 383 -17.52 23.59 -10.88
N LEU A 384 -17.48 22.29 -11.16
CA LEU A 384 -18.50 21.61 -11.96
C LEU A 384 -19.89 21.78 -11.34
N ARG A 385 -20.03 21.61 -10.03
CA ARG A 385 -21.30 21.83 -9.32
C ARG A 385 -21.80 23.27 -9.45
N LYS A 386 -20.93 24.26 -9.33
CA LYS A 386 -21.26 25.68 -9.54
C LYS A 386 -21.75 25.96 -10.96
N SER A 387 -21.23 25.23 -11.96
CA SER A 387 -21.65 25.35 -13.37
C SER A 387 -22.90 24.52 -13.73
N GLY A 388 -23.55 23.87 -12.75
CA GLY A 388 -24.83 23.18 -12.94
C GLY A 388 -24.76 21.66 -12.95
N TRP A 389 -23.58 21.04 -13.02
CA TRP A 389 -23.44 19.59 -12.88
C TRP A 389 -23.88 19.12 -11.48
N ARG A 390 -24.45 17.94 -11.42
CA ARG A 390 -24.85 17.29 -10.17
C ARG A 390 -24.51 15.81 -10.27
N PRO A 391 -23.75 15.24 -9.31
CA PRO A 391 -23.51 13.81 -9.30
C PRO A 391 -24.83 13.05 -9.11
N LYS A 392 -25.00 11.92 -9.77
CA LYS A 392 -26.18 11.06 -9.51
C LYS A 392 -26.06 10.38 -8.14
N ARG A 393 -24.87 9.91 -7.75
CA ARG A 393 -24.56 9.34 -6.43
C ARG A 393 -23.85 10.36 -5.57
N THR A 394 -23.95 10.21 -4.25
CA THR A 394 -23.22 11.05 -3.30
C THR A 394 -21.72 10.79 -3.40
N LEU A 395 -20.95 11.86 -3.56
CA LEU A 395 -19.49 11.82 -3.39
C LEU A 395 -19.15 12.14 -1.95
N VAL A 396 -18.32 11.29 -1.33
CA VAL A 396 -17.75 11.50 0.00
C VAL A 396 -16.22 11.55 -0.14
N TYR A 397 -15.63 12.69 0.17
CA TYR A 397 -14.19 12.87 0.17
C TYR A 397 -13.69 12.97 1.59
N ALA A 398 -12.70 12.16 1.92
CA ALA A 398 -12.14 12.07 3.26
C ALA A 398 -10.65 12.39 3.26
N SER A 399 -10.22 13.19 4.24
CA SER A 399 -8.81 13.41 4.54
C SER A 399 -8.58 12.85 5.94
N TRP A 400 -7.88 11.72 6.01
CA TRP A 400 -7.69 10.95 7.23
C TRP A 400 -6.54 11.52 8.05
N ASP A 401 -6.65 11.38 9.36
CA ASP A 401 -5.61 11.70 10.33
C ASP A 401 -5.11 10.40 10.99
N ALA A 402 -3.89 10.41 11.46
CA ALA A 402 -3.29 9.26 12.15
C ALA A 402 -3.26 7.95 11.33
N GLU A 403 -3.03 8.04 10.04
CA GLU A 403 -2.70 6.87 9.22
C GLU A 403 -1.39 6.24 9.67
N GLU A 404 -0.35 7.06 9.77
CA GLU A 404 1.04 6.70 10.00
C GLU A 404 1.28 5.82 11.24
N PRO A 405 0.62 6.06 12.38
CA PRO A 405 0.80 5.20 13.55
C PRO A 405 0.10 3.86 13.43
N GLY A 406 -0.84 3.67 12.50
CA GLY A 406 -1.50 2.39 12.34
C GLY A 406 -2.86 2.41 11.66
N LEU A 407 -3.04 3.23 10.62
CA LEU A 407 -4.28 3.36 9.85
C LEU A 407 -5.45 3.78 10.75
N ILE A 408 -5.18 4.66 11.75
CA ILE A 408 -6.10 4.83 12.87
C ILE A 408 -7.36 5.58 12.43
N GLY A 409 -7.25 6.79 11.85
CA GLY A 409 -8.43 7.61 11.54
C GLY A 409 -9.43 6.90 10.64
N SER A 410 -8.98 6.35 9.53
CA SER A 410 -9.84 5.60 8.61
C SER A 410 -10.46 4.36 9.27
N THR A 411 -9.70 3.65 10.12
CA THR A 411 -10.20 2.47 10.83
C THR A 411 -11.29 2.85 11.83
N GLU A 412 -11.04 3.86 12.68
CA GLU A 412 -12.00 4.33 13.67
C GLU A 412 -13.29 4.85 13.02
N TRP A 413 -13.14 5.53 11.87
CA TRP A 413 -14.29 6.01 11.12
C TRP A 413 -15.10 4.85 10.50
N VAL A 414 -14.43 3.87 9.89
CA VAL A 414 -15.11 2.68 9.32
C VAL A 414 -15.80 1.86 10.41
N GLU A 415 -15.15 1.62 11.55
CA GLU A 415 -15.76 0.88 12.66
C GLU A 415 -16.96 1.60 13.26
N THR A 416 -16.89 2.94 13.37
CA THR A 416 -18.01 3.78 13.85
C THR A 416 -19.20 3.74 12.89
N HIS A 417 -18.94 3.75 11.57
CA HIS A 417 -19.97 3.86 10.54
C HIS A 417 -20.23 2.55 9.78
N LEU A 418 -19.78 1.39 10.28
CA LEU A 418 -19.75 0.12 9.57
C LEU A 418 -21.09 -0.25 8.91
N ASN A 419 -22.19 -0.19 9.66
CA ASN A 419 -23.52 -0.54 9.15
C ASN A 419 -23.99 0.42 8.04
N GLU A 420 -23.68 1.70 8.16
CA GLU A 420 -24.05 2.71 7.17
C GLU A 420 -23.22 2.52 5.89
N LEU A 421 -21.94 2.27 6.03
CA LEU A 421 -21.03 2.01 4.92
C LEU A 421 -21.43 0.76 4.14
N GLN A 422 -21.70 -0.34 4.83
CA GLN A 422 -22.17 -1.57 4.20
C GLN A 422 -23.51 -1.39 3.46
N ALA A 423 -24.37 -0.49 3.92
CA ALA A 423 -25.64 -0.20 3.25
C ALA A 423 -25.50 0.75 2.06
N LYS A 424 -24.53 1.68 2.08
CA LYS A 424 -24.46 2.80 1.14
C LYS A 424 -23.22 2.83 0.23
N ALA A 425 -22.06 2.35 0.69
CA ALA A 425 -20.82 2.49 -0.07
C ALA A 425 -20.85 1.67 -1.35
N VAL A 426 -20.55 2.33 -2.48
CA VAL A 426 -20.36 1.71 -3.79
C VAL A 426 -18.91 1.26 -3.92
N ALA A 427 -17.97 2.18 -3.73
CA ALA A 427 -16.55 1.91 -3.76
C ALA A 427 -15.79 2.92 -2.89
N TYR A 428 -14.60 2.53 -2.45
CA TYR A 428 -13.59 3.40 -1.87
C TYR A 428 -12.39 3.49 -2.81
N VAL A 429 -11.96 4.69 -3.13
CA VAL A 429 -10.74 4.93 -3.92
C VAL A 429 -9.74 5.65 -3.03
N ASN A 430 -8.61 5.01 -2.77
CA ASN A 430 -7.52 5.51 -1.96
C ASN A 430 -6.40 6.08 -2.82
N SER A 431 -5.71 7.08 -2.32
CA SER A 431 -4.33 7.43 -2.66
C SER A 431 -3.57 7.72 -1.39
N ASP A 432 -2.26 7.82 -1.52
CA ASP A 432 -1.32 8.00 -0.44
C ASP A 432 -0.13 8.82 -0.97
N GLU A 433 1.09 8.32 -0.88
CA GLU A 433 2.26 8.90 -1.54
C GLU A 433 2.14 8.85 -3.07
N ASN A 434 2.74 9.84 -3.76
CA ASN A 434 2.75 9.94 -5.20
C ASN A 434 4.02 10.62 -5.72
N GLY A 435 4.56 10.12 -6.81
CA GLY A 435 5.76 10.65 -7.44
C GLY A 435 5.88 10.24 -8.90
N ARG A 436 7.00 10.53 -9.54
CA ARG A 436 7.21 10.19 -10.96
C ARG A 436 7.36 8.70 -11.18
N GLY A 437 6.74 8.22 -12.27
CA GLY A 437 6.89 6.84 -12.69
C GLY A 437 5.68 6.30 -13.45
N VAL A 438 5.34 5.05 -13.20
CA VAL A 438 4.20 4.38 -13.82
C VAL A 438 2.97 4.42 -12.89
N LEU A 439 1.79 4.29 -13.47
CA LEU A 439 0.58 4.09 -12.67
C LEU A 439 0.66 2.77 -11.92
N LEU A 440 0.59 2.84 -10.61
CA LEU A 440 0.53 1.71 -9.68
C LEU A 440 -0.90 1.61 -9.18
N ALA A 441 -1.45 0.40 -9.18
CA ALA A 441 -2.81 0.19 -8.69
C ALA A 441 -3.01 -1.22 -8.13
N GLY A 442 -3.80 -1.28 -7.07
CA GLY A 442 -4.27 -2.53 -6.48
C GLY A 442 -5.71 -2.41 -5.99
N GLY A 443 -6.39 -3.52 -5.75
CA GLY A 443 -7.74 -3.47 -5.20
C GLY A 443 -8.66 -4.60 -5.57
N SER A 444 -9.94 -4.30 -5.48
CA SER A 444 -11.02 -5.19 -5.88
C SER A 444 -11.05 -5.36 -7.39
N HIS A 445 -10.86 -6.58 -7.87
CA HIS A 445 -10.79 -6.86 -9.30
C HIS A 445 -12.08 -6.58 -10.07
N THR A 446 -13.20 -6.39 -9.36
CA THR A 446 -14.44 -5.89 -9.96
C THR A 446 -14.33 -4.45 -10.52
N LEU A 447 -13.33 -3.68 -10.07
CA LEU A 447 -13.02 -2.32 -10.51
C LEU A 447 -11.88 -2.26 -11.54
N GLN A 448 -11.23 -3.38 -11.85
CA GLN A 448 -10.06 -3.45 -12.74
C GLN A 448 -10.34 -2.86 -14.13
N HIS A 449 -11.46 -3.22 -14.73
CA HIS A 449 -11.83 -2.72 -16.06
C HIS A 449 -12.05 -1.21 -16.07
N LEU A 450 -12.77 -0.68 -15.08
CA LEU A 450 -12.99 0.76 -14.93
C LEU A 450 -11.65 1.53 -14.84
N LEU A 451 -10.70 1.01 -14.07
CA LEU A 451 -9.37 1.63 -13.98
C LEU A 451 -8.63 1.58 -15.32
N ASN A 452 -8.70 0.46 -16.05
CA ASN A 452 -8.09 0.35 -17.39
C ASN A 452 -8.72 1.32 -18.41
N GLU A 453 -10.04 1.52 -18.37
CA GLU A 453 -10.71 2.54 -19.19
C GLU A 453 -10.20 3.95 -18.86
N VAL A 454 -10.13 4.31 -17.57
CA VAL A 454 -9.61 5.61 -17.14
C VAL A 454 -8.14 5.79 -17.54
N ALA A 455 -7.31 4.77 -17.35
CA ALA A 455 -5.90 4.79 -17.76
C ALA A 455 -5.72 4.92 -19.28
N GLY A 456 -6.70 4.48 -20.07
CA GLY A 456 -6.74 4.65 -21.52
C GLY A 456 -7.07 6.09 -21.95
N ASP A 457 -7.68 6.90 -21.07
CA ASP A 457 -8.13 8.27 -21.36
C ASP A 457 -7.24 9.35 -20.73
N VAL A 458 -6.34 9.01 -19.81
CA VAL A 458 -5.39 9.93 -19.16
C VAL A 458 -4.01 9.82 -19.83
N ARG A 459 -3.38 10.99 -20.07
CA ARG A 459 -2.04 11.06 -20.68
C ARG A 459 -0.95 11.01 -19.65
N ASP A 460 0.09 10.24 -19.99
CA ASP A 460 1.32 10.18 -19.19
C ASP A 460 2.10 11.51 -19.34
N PRO A 461 2.48 12.17 -18.21
CA PRO A 461 3.14 13.46 -18.25
C PRO A 461 4.50 13.47 -18.97
N GLN A 462 5.26 12.36 -18.92
CA GLN A 462 6.60 12.32 -19.49
C GLN A 462 6.64 12.09 -20.99
N ASN A 463 5.80 11.21 -21.53
CA ASN A 463 5.89 10.79 -22.92
C ASN A 463 4.65 11.07 -23.76
N GLY A 464 3.55 11.50 -23.16
CA GLY A 464 2.30 11.87 -23.84
C GLY A 464 1.49 10.69 -24.39
N SER A 465 1.93 9.43 -24.20
CA SER A 465 1.09 8.25 -24.44
C SER A 465 -0.03 8.18 -23.41
N THR A 466 -1.01 7.30 -23.59
CA THR A 466 -1.93 7.01 -22.49
C THR A 466 -1.22 6.24 -21.37
N LEU A 467 -1.71 6.36 -20.12
CA LEU A 467 -1.18 5.59 -19.00
C LEU A 467 -1.27 4.08 -19.27
N LEU A 468 -2.36 3.65 -19.94
CA LEU A 468 -2.57 2.26 -20.32
C LEU A 468 -1.52 1.77 -21.35
N GLU A 469 -1.22 2.59 -22.37
CA GLU A 469 -0.18 2.26 -23.36
C GLU A 469 1.19 2.15 -22.70
N ARG A 470 1.55 3.09 -21.81
CA ARG A 470 2.82 3.04 -21.07
C ARG A 470 2.91 1.81 -20.17
N ALA A 471 1.84 1.49 -19.45
CA ALA A 471 1.81 0.34 -18.55
C ALA A 471 1.93 -1.00 -19.31
N ARG A 472 1.27 -1.13 -20.48
CA ARG A 472 1.39 -2.30 -21.37
C ARG A 472 2.82 -2.46 -21.87
N ALA A 473 3.41 -1.40 -22.42
CA ALA A 473 4.79 -1.42 -22.91
C ALA A 473 5.78 -1.81 -21.80
N ASN A 474 5.57 -1.30 -20.59
CA ASN A 474 6.41 -1.62 -19.43
C ASN A 474 6.29 -3.11 -19.05
N ALA A 475 5.08 -3.66 -18.99
CA ALA A 475 4.86 -5.07 -18.69
C ALA A 475 5.48 -5.98 -19.76
N GLU A 476 5.38 -5.63 -21.04
CA GLU A 476 6.00 -6.37 -22.15
C GLU A 476 7.53 -6.36 -22.03
N ILE A 477 8.16 -5.20 -21.74
CA ILE A 477 9.61 -5.07 -21.56
C ILE A 477 10.09 -5.90 -20.35
N LEU A 478 9.41 -5.79 -19.20
CA LEU A 478 9.75 -6.55 -17.99
C LEU A 478 9.68 -8.07 -18.21
N ALA A 479 8.75 -8.54 -19.04
CA ALA A 479 8.63 -9.95 -19.37
C ALA A 479 9.80 -10.50 -20.20
N THR A 480 10.63 -9.64 -20.83
CA THR A 480 11.82 -10.04 -21.58
C THR A 480 13.06 -10.27 -20.71
N ALA A 481 13.04 -9.81 -19.45
CA ALA A 481 14.17 -9.96 -18.54
C ALA A 481 14.43 -11.44 -18.21
N ASP A 482 15.72 -11.82 -18.05
CA ASP A 482 16.07 -13.19 -17.62
C ASP A 482 15.47 -13.57 -16.28
N SER A 483 15.30 -12.58 -15.39
CA SER A 483 14.68 -12.72 -14.07
C SER A 483 13.16 -12.72 -14.09
N ALA A 484 12.51 -12.49 -15.24
CA ALA A 484 11.06 -12.44 -15.33
C ALA A 484 10.41 -13.76 -14.87
N SER A 485 9.40 -13.67 -14.05
CA SER A 485 8.62 -14.82 -13.63
C SER A 485 7.75 -15.38 -14.78
N GLU A 486 7.30 -16.61 -14.66
CA GLU A 486 6.36 -17.17 -15.64
C GLU A 486 5.03 -16.40 -15.64
N ASP A 487 4.61 -15.91 -14.50
CA ASP A 487 3.40 -15.10 -14.37
C ASP A 487 3.53 -13.76 -15.14
N GLN A 488 4.67 -13.07 -15.02
CA GLN A 488 4.97 -11.87 -15.82
C GLN A 488 4.92 -12.16 -17.33
N ARG A 489 5.50 -13.28 -17.77
CA ARG A 489 5.46 -13.67 -19.18
C ARG A 489 4.05 -14.01 -19.67
N GLN A 490 3.23 -14.66 -18.83
CA GLN A 490 1.83 -14.97 -19.15
C GLN A 490 0.99 -13.69 -19.21
N THR A 491 1.20 -12.77 -18.28
CA THR A 491 0.55 -11.46 -18.29
C THR A 491 0.87 -10.69 -19.57
N ALA A 492 2.14 -10.59 -19.96
CA ALA A 492 2.53 -9.93 -21.21
C ALA A 492 1.87 -10.56 -22.45
N LYS A 493 1.77 -11.89 -22.50
CA LYS A 493 1.06 -12.59 -23.60
C LYS A 493 -0.44 -12.22 -23.65
N ARG A 494 -1.10 -12.11 -22.50
CA ARG A 494 -2.51 -11.69 -22.43
C ARG A 494 -2.68 -10.23 -22.86
N LEU A 495 -1.78 -9.34 -22.45
CA LEU A 495 -1.80 -7.93 -22.83
C LEU A 495 -1.63 -7.73 -24.34
N ALA A 496 -0.79 -8.52 -25.01
CA ALA A 496 -0.62 -8.52 -26.46
C ALA A 496 -1.91 -8.88 -27.23
N THR A 497 -2.90 -9.53 -26.59
CA THR A 497 -4.22 -9.82 -27.16
C THR A 497 -5.28 -8.74 -26.83
N GLY A 498 -4.90 -7.64 -26.20
CA GLY A 498 -5.80 -6.53 -25.84
C GLY A 498 -6.52 -6.71 -24.51
N ALA A 499 -6.10 -7.67 -23.66
CA ALA A 499 -6.67 -7.83 -22.33
C ALA A 499 -6.36 -6.61 -21.45
N ASP A 500 -7.17 -6.42 -20.39
CA ASP A 500 -6.91 -5.43 -19.36
C ASP A 500 -5.64 -5.77 -18.58
N ILE A 501 -4.93 -4.73 -18.13
CA ILE A 501 -3.81 -4.88 -17.20
C ILE A 501 -4.39 -5.33 -15.86
N PRO A 502 -3.92 -6.46 -15.31
CA PRO A 502 -4.35 -6.89 -13.99
C PRO A 502 -3.85 -5.91 -12.92
N ILE A 503 -4.72 -5.60 -11.95
CA ILE A 503 -4.34 -4.84 -10.76
C ILE A 503 -3.79 -5.79 -9.69
N GLU A 504 -3.02 -5.24 -8.74
CA GLU A 504 -2.45 -6.01 -7.64
C GLU A 504 -3.51 -6.30 -6.56
N ALA A 505 -3.34 -7.41 -5.84
CA ALA A 505 -4.10 -7.63 -4.62
C ALA A 505 -3.61 -6.69 -3.52
N LEU A 506 -4.50 -6.09 -2.75
CA LEU A 506 -4.14 -5.24 -1.63
C LEU A 506 -3.90 -6.04 -0.34
N GLY A 507 -2.79 -5.72 0.31
CA GLY A 507 -2.45 -6.16 1.65
C GLY A 507 -2.84 -5.13 2.71
N SER A 508 -1.85 -4.40 3.26
CA SER A 508 -2.07 -3.30 4.20
C SER A 508 -1.09 -2.16 3.88
N GLY A 509 -1.08 -1.11 4.70
CA GLY A 509 -0.13 0.00 4.59
C GLY A 509 -0.76 1.27 4.06
N SER A 510 -2.10 1.34 3.92
CA SER A 510 -2.84 2.58 3.75
C SER A 510 -4.34 2.41 4.09
N ASP A 511 -5.10 3.48 4.04
CA ASP A 511 -6.47 3.65 4.52
C ASP A 511 -7.54 2.77 3.85
N PHE A 512 -7.23 2.13 2.72
CA PHE A 512 -8.12 1.16 2.08
C PHE A 512 -8.38 -0.09 2.97
N SER A 513 -7.50 -0.34 3.95
CA SER A 513 -7.49 -1.60 4.71
C SER A 513 -8.80 -1.83 5.46
N ALA A 514 -9.33 -0.83 6.14
CA ALA A 514 -10.57 -0.96 6.89
C ALA A 514 -11.79 -1.14 5.97
N PHE A 515 -11.81 -0.46 4.83
CA PHE A 515 -12.90 -0.56 3.86
C PHE A 515 -12.93 -1.95 3.21
N LEU A 516 -11.80 -2.43 2.70
CA LEU A 516 -11.73 -3.70 1.97
C LEU A 516 -11.79 -4.90 2.92
N HIS A 517 -10.87 -4.95 3.90
CA HIS A 517 -10.64 -6.18 4.65
C HIS A 517 -11.60 -6.39 5.82
N HIS A 518 -12.17 -5.30 6.37
CA HIS A 518 -13.11 -5.36 7.48
C HIS A 518 -14.56 -5.16 7.03
N ALA A 519 -14.83 -4.06 6.32
CA ALA A 519 -16.19 -3.72 5.92
C ALA A 519 -16.66 -4.48 4.65
N GLY A 520 -15.76 -5.04 3.84
CA GLY A 520 -16.09 -5.71 2.57
C GLY A 520 -16.62 -4.73 1.53
N ILE A 521 -16.00 -3.57 1.41
CA ILE A 521 -16.33 -2.56 0.40
C ILE A 521 -15.31 -2.64 -0.73
N ALA A 522 -15.78 -2.67 -1.97
CA ALA A 522 -14.89 -2.65 -3.13
C ALA A 522 -13.96 -1.43 -3.08
N ALA A 523 -12.64 -1.67 -3.15
CA ALA A 523 -11.65 -0.62 -2.97
C ALA A 523 -10.57 -0.65 -4.05
N LEU A 524 -10.03 0.53 -4.36
CA LEU A 524 -8.81 0.72 -5.15
C LEU A 524 -7.81 1.54 -4.35
N ASN A 525 -6.52 1.24 -4.49
CA ASN A 525 -5.42 2.13 -4.14
C ASN A 525 -4.70 2.52 -5.42
N ILE A 526 -4.50 3.82 -5.66
CA ILE A 526 -3.91 4.38 -6.88
C ILE A 526 -2.79 5.36 -6.53
N GLY A 527 -1.73 5.36 -7.32
CA GLY A 527 -0.61 6.29 -7.22
C GLY A 527 0.33 6.13 -8.41
N PHE A 528 1.32 6.99 -8.49
CA PHE A 528 2.43 6.88 -9.44
C PHE A 528 3.73 6.72 -8.69
N GLY A 529 4.68 6.01 -9.28
CA GLY A 529 5.98 5.82 -8.65
C GLY A 529 6.92 4.88 -9.40
N GLY A 530 8.04 4.55 -8.75
CA GLY A 530 9.01 3.58 -9.23
C GLY A 530 10.15 4.17 -10.06
N GLU A 531 10.21 5.48 -10.28
CA GLU A 531 11.33 6.13 -10.98
C GLU A 531 12.50 6.43 -10.04
N GLN A 532 12.23 6.77 -8.78
CA GLN A 532 13.22 7.11 -7.77
C GLN A 532 13.12 6.20 -6.55
N PRO A 533 14.20 5.96 -5.79
CA PRO A 533 14.10 5.35 -4.48
C PRO A 533 13.59 6.36 -3.45
N ASN A 534 12.78 5.93 -2.50
CA ASN A 534 12.21 6.76 -1.43
C ASN A 534 13.23 6.94 -0.27
N GLY A 535 14.33 7.62 -0.53
CA GLY A 535 15.39 7.83 0.48
C GLY A 535 15.04 8.83 1.58
N ASP A 536 14.06 9.66 1.36
CA ASP A 536 13.46 10.61 2.31
C ASP A 536 12.39 9.98 3.21
N TYR A 537 11.79 8.87 2.80
CA TYR A 537 10.66 8.21 3.43
C TYR A 537 10.75 8.18 4.96
N HIS A 538 9.75 8.79 5.64
CA HIS A 538 9.62 8.90 7.09
C HIS A 538 10.78 9.59 7.81
N SER A 539 11.56 10.41 7.13
CA SER A 539 12.66 11.17 7.69
C SER A 539 12.36 12.68 7.73
N THR A 540 13.23 13.46 8.38
CA THR A 540 13.16 14.93 8.33
C THR A 540 13.34 15.49 6.92
N TYR A 541 13.80 14.65 5.98
CA TYR A 541 14.06 15.04 4.60
C TYR A 541 12.89 14.77 3.66
N ASP A 542 11.78 14.20 4.12
CA ASP A 542 10.51 14.25 3.41
C ASP A 542 9.92 15.65 3.53
N SER A 543 10.53 16.57 2.79
CA SER A 543 10.30 18.02 2.84
C SER A 543 9.79 18.55 1.51
N PHE A 544 9.14 19.71 1.54
CA PHE A 544 8.73 20.40 0.31
C PHE A 544 9.91 20.66 -0.64
N ASP A 545 11.07 21.07 -0.10
CA ASP A 545 12.25 21.36 -0.94
C ASP A 545 12.83 20.08 -1.55
N HIS A 546 12.80 18.94 -0.84
CA HIS A 546 13.12 17.63 -1.41
C HIS A 546 12.15 17.28 -2.54
N PHE A 547 10.86 17.32 -2.27
CA PHE A 547 9.81 16.96 -3.24
C PHE A 547 9.98 17.71 -4.57
N VAL A 548 10.11 19.06 -4.52
CA VAL A 548 10.24 19.89 -5.72
C VAL A 548 11.59 19.79 -6.42
N SER A 549 12.62 19.24 -5.76
CA SER A 549 13.93 19.06 -6.39
C SER A 549 14.14 17.67 -6.95
N VAL A 550 13.50 16.65 -6.39
CA VAL A 550 13.79 15.23 -6.67
C VAL A 550 12.57 14.45 -7.13
N VAL A 551 11.43 14.59 -6.43
CA VAL A 551 10.27 13.71 -6.64
C VAL A 551 9.45 14.14 -7.87
N ASP A 552 8.75 15.28 -7.81
CA ASP A 552 8.02 15.85 -8.95
C ASP A 552 8.13 17.39 -9.01
N PRO A 553 9.16 17.92 -9.67
CA PRO A 553 9.46 19.36 -9.69
C PRO A 553 8.35 20.24 -10.26
N ASP A 554 7.55 19.75 -11.17
CA ASP A 554 6.51 20.49 -11.88
C ASP A 554 5.07 20.09 -11.51
N PHE A 555 4.90 19.15 -10.56
CA PHE A 555 3.60 18.66 -10.08
C PHE A 555 2.75 18.02 -11.19
N SER A 556 3.38 17.52 -12.22
CA SER A 556 2.66 16.93 -13.36
C SER A 556 2.03 15.58 -12.97
N TYR A 557 2.66 14.82 -12.08
CA TYR A 557 2.16 13.54 -11.63
C TYR A 557 1.06 13.67 -10.55
N GLU A 558 1.07 14.72 -9.72
CA GLU A 558 -0.06 15.03 -8.83
C GLU A 558 -1.29 15.47 -9.64
N VAL A 559 -1.09 16.20 -10.75
CA VAL A 559 -2.18 16.52 -11.69
C VAL A 559 -2.70 15.24 -12.36
N ALA A 560 -1.81 14.34 -12.79
CA ALA A 560 -2.21 13.06 -13.39
C ALA A 560 -2.97 12.18 -12.39
N LEU A 561 -2.53 12.13 -11.11
CA LEU A 561 -3.24 11.42 -10.04
C LEU A 561 -4.65 12.01 -9.84
N ALA A 562 -4.77 13.33 -9.78
CA ALA A 562 -6.08 14.01 -9.70
C ALA A 562 -6.98 13.71 -10.90
N GLN A 563 -6.41 13.58 -12.12
CA GLN A 563 -7.17 13.13 -13.29
C GLN A 563 -7.69 11.71 -13.15
N VAL A 564 -6.84 10.78 -12.72
CA VAL A 564 -7.23 9.37 -12.51
C VAL A 564 -8.29 9.27 -11.42
N GLY A 565 -8.03 9.81 -10.22
CA GLY A 565 -8.94 9.76 -9.08
C GLY A 565 -10.27 10.45 -9.34
N GLY A 566 -10.22 11.63 -9.94
CA GLY A 566 -11.42 12.40 -10.30
C GLY A 566 -12.28 11.72 -11.35
N ARG A 567 -11.68 11.15 -12.41
CA ARG A 567 -12.43 10.40 -13.44
C ARG A 567 -13.02 9.09 -12.90
N LEU A 568 -12.31 8.36 -12.05
CA LEU A 568 -12.88 7.22 -11.33
C LEU A 568 -14.11 7.64 -10.51
N SER A 569 -13.99 8.72 -9.75
CA SER A 569 -15.07 9.28 -8.93
C SER A 569 -16.27 9.72 -9.77
N LEU A 570 -16.03 10.41 -10.90
CA LEU A 570 -17.08 10.86 -11.82
C LEU A 570 -17.81 9.67 -12.45
N ARG A 571 -17.09 8.71 -13.03
CA ARG A 571 -17.71 7.52 -13.67
C ARG A 571 -18.49 6.68 -12.66
N LEU A 572 -17.96 6.47 -11.45
CA LEU A 572 -18.69 5.76 -10.38
C LEU A 572 -19.93 6.53 -9.93
N ALA A 573 -19.85 7.88 -9.86
CA ALA A 573 -20.97 8.71 -9.42
C ALA A 573 -22.07 8.84 -10.47
N ASP A 574 -21.73 8.95 -11.76
CA ASP A 574 -22.66 9.32 -12.82
C ASP A 574 -23.15 8.14 -13.68
N ALA A 575 -22.48 6.97 -13.63
CA ALA A 575 -22.93 5.82 -14.39
C ALA A 575 -24.36 5.38 -14.01
N PRO A 576 -25.28 5.22 -14.98
CA PRO A 576 -26.59 4.64 -14.72
C PRO A 576 -26.54 3.25 -14.10
N VAL A 577 -25.60 2.42 -14.55
CA VAL A 577 -25.27 1.13 -13.98
C VAL A 577 -23.84 1.22 -13.44
N VAL A 578 -23.60 0.83 -12.18
CA VAL A 578 -22.25 0.86 -11.62
C VAL A 578 -21.31 0.03 -12.51
N PRO A 579 -20.14 0.58 -12.92
CA PRO A 579 -19.27 -0.03 -13.91
C PRO A 579 -18.37 -1.13 -13.34
N TYR A 580 -18.98 -2.10 -12.63
CA TYR A 580 -18.29 -3.31 -12.18
C TYR A 580 -18.17 -4.32 -13.31
N ARG A 581 -17.10 -5.10 -13.28
CA ARG A 581 -16.89 -6.23 -14.16
C ARG A 581 -16.49 -7.46 -13.36
N PHE A 582 -17.43 -8.38 -13.21
CA PHE A 582 -17.30 -9.55 -12.32
C PHE A 582 -16.46 -10.67 -12.93
N THR A 583 -16.35 -10.72 -14.24
CA THR A 583 -15.49 -11.69 -14.93
C THR A 583 -14.02 -11.51 -14.55
N ASP A 584 -13.56 -10.29 -14.26
CA ASP A 584 -12.17 -10.04 -13.84
C ASP A 584 -11.89 -10.64 -12.46
N LEU A 585 -12.81 -10.51 -11.51
CA LEU A 585 -12.74 -11.19 -10.21
C LEU A 585 -12.67 -12.71 -10.37
N ALA A 586 -13.53 -13.28 -11.23
CA ALA A 586 -13.60 -14.72 -11.41
C ALA A 586 -12.31 -15.29 -12.05
N VAL A 587 -11.74 -14.60 -13.03
CA VAL A 587 -10.45 -14.96 -13.67
C VAL A 587 -9.31 -14.89 -12.67
N THR A 588 -9.31 -13.86 -11.82
CA THR A 588 -8.30 -13.70 -10.78
C THR A 588 -8.39 -14.80 -9.73
N LEU A 589 -9.59 -15.16 -9.27
CA LEU A 589 -9.79 -16.29 -8.35
C LEU A 589 -9.30 -17.61 -8.92
N GLU A 590 -9.50 -17.86 -10.22
CA GLU A 590 -8.96 -19.03 -10.91
C GLU A 590 -7.43 -19.08 -10.87
N SER A 591 -6.77 -17.93 -11.08
CA SER A 591 -5.31 -17.80 -10.97
C SER A 591 -4.83 -18.05 -9.53
N TYR A 592 -5.52 -17.50 -8.53
CA TYR A 592 -5.17 -17.70 -7.12
C TYR A 592 -5.29 -19.15 -6.69
N LEU A 593 -6.31 -19.85 -7.18
CA LEU A 593 -6.50 -21.29 -6.94
C LEU A 593 -5.36 -22.11 -7.58
N GLN A 594 -4.97 -21.80 -8.81
CA GLN A 594 -3.80 -22.42 -9.44
C GLN A 594 -2.53 -22.17 -8.63
N GLY A 595 -2.38 -20.96 -8.07
CA GLY A 595 -1.30 -20.62 -7.16
C GLY A 595 -1.26 -21.45 -5.87
N LEU A 596 -2.42 -21.85 -5.32
CA LEU A 596 -2.50 -22.77 -4.17
C LEU A 596 -2.05 -24.20 -4.53
N HIS A 597 -2.48 -24.72 -5.66
CA HIS A 597 -2.02 -26.02 -6.15
C HIS A 597 -0.50 -26.05 -6.30
N ALA A 598 0.04 -25.03 -6.99
CA ALA A 598 1.48 -24.90 -7.18
C ALA A 598 2.24 -24.74 -5.85
N LEU A 599 1.69 -24.03 -4.86
CA LEU A 599 2.27 -23.91 -3.52
C LEU A 599 2.36 -25.28 -2.83
N ALA A 600 1.25 -26.03 -2.79
CA ALA A 600 1.21 -27.36 -2.16
C ALA A 600 2.22 -28.32 -2.79
N ASP A 601 2.32 -28.31 -4.13
CA ASP A 601 3.26 -29.16 -4.86
C ASP A 601 4.72 -28.79 -4.62
N ARG A 602 5.04 -27.49 -4.65
CA ARG A 602 6.39 -26.99 -4.33
C ARG A 602 6.79 -27.36 -2.90
N MET A 603 5.88 -27.18 -1.93
CA MET A 603 6.15 -27.52 -0.52
C MET A 603 6.38 -29.03 -0.34
N ARG A 604 5.59 -29.87 -1.05
CA ARG A 604 5.75 -31.32 -1.04
C ARG A 604 7.12 -31.73 -1.59
N ALA A 605 7.47 -31.22 -2.76
CA ALA A 605 8.76 -31.49 -3.40
C ALA A 605 9.93 -31.03 -2.52
N LYS A 606 9.86 -29.81 -1.96
CA LYS A 606 10.88 -29.26 -1.05
C LYS A 606 11.04 -30.12 0.19
N THR A 607 9.92 -30.55 0.82
CA THR A 607 9.94 -31.38 2.04
C THR A 607 10.59 -32.74 1.76
N LEU A 608 10.20 -33.39 0.65
CA LEU A 608 10.80 -34.69 0.28
C LEU A 608 12.30 -34.56 0.03
N GLU A 609 12.74 -33.55 -0.69
CA GLU A 609 14.16 -33.34 -1.00
C GLU A 609 14.95 -32.97 0.28
N THR A 610 14.44 -32.09 1.12
CA THR A 610 15.09 -31.74 2.40
C THR A 610 15.26 -32.97 3.28
N ASN A 611 14.19 -33.78 3.44
CA ASN A 611 14.25 -35.01 4.25
C ASN A 611 15.22 -36.04 3.66
N ARG A 612 15.28 -36.18 2.32
CA ARG A 612 16.26 -37.05 1.63
C ARG A 612 17.71 -36.61 1.94
N LEU A 613 17.98 -35.30 1.86
CA LEU A 613 19.30 -34.74 2.18
C LEU A 613 19.70 -34.95 3.66
N ILE A 614 18.73 -34.93 4.57
CA ILE A 614 18.95 -35.29 5.97
C ILE A 614 19.29 -36.81 6.10
N ASP A 615 18.51 -37.67 5.44
CA ASP A 615 18.71 -39.12 5.47
C ASP A 615 20.05 -39.55 4.88
N THR A 616 20.54 -38.84 3.87
CA THR A 616 21.85 -39.11 3.25
C THR A 616 23.01 -38.41 3.98
N ASP A 617 22.75 -37.76 5.11
CA ASP A 617 23.76 -36.98 5.86
C ASP A 617 24.50 -35.91 5.03
N ALA A 618 23.86 -35.44 3.95
CA ALA A 618 24.45 -34.51 3.03
C ALA A 618 24.85 -33.19 3.69
N TRP A 619 24.05 -32.68 4.62
CA TRP A 619 24.34 -31.43 5.35
C TRP A 619 25.63 -31.54 6.18
N ARG A 620 25.85 -32.66 6.88
CA ARG A 620 27.09 -32.89 7.65
C ARG A 620 28.29 -33.03 6.68
N LEU A 621 28.14 -33.77 5.61
CA LEU A 621 29.21 -33.99 4.62
C LEU A 621 29.61 -32.71 3.88
N ALA A 622 28.66 -31.82 3.60
CA ALA A 622 28.90 -30.54 2.94
C ALA A 622 29.42 -29.44 3.88
N ARG A 623 29.30 -29.66 5.21
CA ARG A 623 29.67 -28.66 6.21
C ARG A 623 31.17 -28.33 6.15
N SER A 624 31.47 -27.02 6.21
CA SER A 624 32.84 -26.52 6.25
C SER A 624 33.03 -25.49 7.36
N SER A 625 34.28 -25.13 7.65
CA SER A 625 34.56 -24.04 8.59
C SER A 625 34.06 -22.68 8.14
N ARG A 626 33.83 -22.51 6.83
CA ARG A 626 33.28 -21.27 6.23
C ARG A 626 31.76 -21.28 6.20
N ASP A 627 31.16 -22.48 6.17
CA ASP A 627 29.70 -22.65 6.20
C ASP A 627 29.35 -23.74 7.25
N PRO A 628 29.17 -23.34 8.51
CA PRO A 628 28.93 -24.25 9.62
C PRO A 628 27.48 -24.65 9.79
N LEU A 629 26.59 -24.37 8.82
CA LEU A 629 25.15 -24.63 8.95
C LEU A 629 24.86 -26.11 9.27
N SER A 630 24.09 -26.36 10.33
CA SER A 630 23.53 -27.67 10.64
C SER A 630 22.38 -28.01 9.69
N ALA A 631 22.02 -29.31 9.62
CA ALA A 631 20.82 -29.70 8.91
C ALA A 631 19.58 -28.96 9.45
N PRO A 632 18.61 -28.62 8.61
CA PRO A 632 17.29 -28.17 9.09
C PRO A 632 16.59 -29.30 9.87
N ALA A 633 15.57 -28.97 10.63
CA ALA A 633 14.70 -29.96 11.23
C ALA A 633 13.98 -30.79 10.14
N ARG A 634 13.73 -32.07 10.43
CA ARG A 634 12.92 -32.92 9.56
C ARG A 634 11.47 -32.44 9.60
N ASP A 635 10.89 -32.25 8.46
CA ASP A 635 9.49 -31.88 8.29
C ASP A 635 8.59 -33.10 8.07
N ALA A 636 7.36 -33.05 8.61
CA ALA A 636 6.32 -34.01 8.29
C ALA A 636 5.94 -33.91 6.79
N PRO A 637 5.55 -35.00 6.14
CA PRO A 637 5.07 -34.96 4.75
C PRO A 637 3.89 -33.98 4.57
N VAL A 638 3.88 -33.26 3.46
CA VAL A 638 2.75 -32.39 3.10
C VAL A 638 1.62 -33.28 2.56
N PRO A 639 0.41 -33.24 3.13
CA PRO A 639 -0.72 -34.04 2.68
C PRO A 639 -1.22 -33.64 1.29
N ALA A 640 -2.06 -34.47 0.70
CA ALA A 640 -2.90 -34.06 -0.42
C ALA A 640 -4.08 -33.23 0.12
N PHE A 641 -4.35 -32.09 -0.50
CA PHE A 641 -5.52 -31.27 -0.20
C PHE A 641 -6.63 -31.54 -1.22
N ASP A 642 -7.86 -31.58 -0.75
CA ASP A 642 -9.05 -31.62 -1.61
C ASP A 642 -9.55 -30.20 -1.87
N PHE A 643 -9.28 -29.69 -3.06
CA PHE A 643 -9.75 -28.37 -3.52
C PHE A 643 -11.06 -28.45 -4.32
N THR A 644 -11.69 -29.61 -4.48
CA THR A 644 -12.84 -29.82 -5.37
C THR A 644 -13.99 -28.83 -5.11
N ALA A 645 -14.35 -28.58 -3.84
CA ALA A 645 -15.40 -27.64 -3.50
C ALA A 645 -15.04 -26.20 -3.92
N LEU A 646 -13.78 -25.80 -3.73
CA LEU A 646 -13.29 -24.47 -4.09
C LEU A 646 -13.21 -24.32 -5.63
N GLU A 647 -12.77 -25.35 -6.34
CA GLU A 647 -12.75 -25.40 -7.81
C GLU A 647 -14.15 -25.25 -8.41
N GLN A 648 -15.12 -25.96 -7.85
CA GLN A 648 -16.52 -25.89 -8.29
C GLN A 648 -17.13 -24.51 -8.02
N ALA A 649 -16.87 -23.91 -6.85
CA ALA A 649 -17.34 -22.57 -6.51
C ALA A 649 -16.77 -21.51 -7.48
N VAL A 650 -15.48 -21.54 -7.77
CA VAL A 650 -14.82 -20.62 -8.73
C VAL A 650 -15.39 -20.80 -10.15
N ALA A 651 -15.52 -22.04 -10.62
CA ALA A 651 -16.07 -22.31 -11.94
C ALA A 651 -17.53 -21.84 -12.08
N SER A 652 -18.35 -22.06 -11.04
CA SER A 652 -19.74 -21.61 -11.00
C SER A 652 -19.85 -20.09 -10.96
N LEU A 653 -19.01 -19.43 -10.15
CA LEU A 653 -18.93 -17.96 -10.10
C LEU A 653 -18.58 -17.39 -11.48
N LYS A 654 -17.59 -17.96 -12.18
CA LYS A 654 -17.17 -17.53 -13.52
C LYS A 654 -18.31 -17.56 -14.52
N ALA A 655 -19.15 -18.62 -14.49
CA ALA A 655 -20.30 -18.74 -15.35
C ALA A 655 -21.40 -17.69 -15.04
N SER A 656 -21.65 -17.41 -13.76
CA SER A 656 -22.63 -16.38 -13.35
C SER A 656 -22.12 -14.98 -13.65
N ALA A 657 -20.82 -14.69 -13.42
CA ALA A 657 -20.16 -13.43 -13.73
C ALA A 657 -20.30 -13.07 -15.22
N ALA A 658 -19.99 -14.00 -16.12
CA ALA A 658 -20.09 -13.76 -17.56
C ALA A 658 -21.50 -13.40 -18.01
N ARG A 659 -22.53 -14.09 -17.50
CA ARG A 659 -23.94 -13.80 -17.81
C ARG A 659 -24.39 -12.45 -17.27
N LEU A 660 -23.94 -12.11 -16.06
CA LEU A 660 -24.30 -10.82 -15.45
C LEU A 660 -23.64 -9.66 -16.17
N ASP A 661 -22.33 -9.75 -16.48
CA ASP A 661 -21.59 -8.70 -17.20
C ASP A 661 -22.20 -8.42 -18.57
N GLU A 662 -22.55 -9.47 -19.35
CA GLU A 662 -23.26 -9.33 -20.62
C GLU A 662 -24.60 -8.59 -20.45
N ARG A 663 -25.33 -8.95 -19.39
CA ARG A 663 -26.65 -8.31 -19.12
C ARG A 663 -26.52 -6.86 -18.68
N LEU A 664 -25.55 -6.54 -17.81
CA LEU A 664 -25.28 -5.17 -17.37
C LEU A 664 -24.84 -4.26 -18.53
N HIS A 665 -24.01 -4.79 -19.43
CA HIS A 665 -23.66 -4.09 -20.67
C HIS A 665 -24.90 -3.79 -21.54
N SER A 666 -25.76 -4.77 -21.78
CA SER A 666 -27.00 -4.57 -22.52
C SER A 666 -27.97 -3.57 -21.87
N MET A 667 -28.00 -3.51 -20.54
CA MET A 667 -28.82 -2.53 -19.80
C MET A 667 -28.26 -1.12 -19.91
N ALA A 668 -26.95 -0.94 -19.91
CA ALA A 668 -26.32 0.36 -20.09
C ALA A 668 -26.64 0.96 -21.48
N GLU A 669 -26.71 0.12 -22.51
CA GLU A 669 -27.11 0.54 -23.87
C GLU A 669 -28.61 0.93 -23.97
N ASN A 670 -29.46 0.41 -23.09
CA ASN A 670 -30.92 0.60 -23.10
C ASN A 670 -31.47 0.96 -21.71
N PRO A 671 -31.30 2.18 -21.20
CA PRO A 671 -31.51 2.55 -19.80
C PRO A 671 -32.97 2.69 -19.35
N HIS A 672 -33.93 1.99 -19.98
CA HIS A 672 -35.34 2.02 -19.57
C HIS A 672 -35.64 1.00 -18.45
N THR A 673 -35.19 1.30 -17.22
CA THR A 673 -35.39 0.42 -16.08
C THR A 673 -36.32 1.07 -15.04
N ASP A 674 -37.29 0.29 -14.51
CA ASP A 674 -38.11 0.73 -13.36
C ASP A 674 -37.20 1.17 -12.20
N PRO A 675 -37.43 2.35 -11.58
CA PRO A 675 -36.60 2.88 -10.49
C PRO A 675 -36.46 1.94 -9.28
N ALA A 676 -37.51 1.17 -8.93
CA ALA A 676 -37.45 0.23 -7.82
C ALA A 676 -36.52 -0.95 -8.14
N ARG A 677 -36.57 -1.41 -9.37
CA ARG A 677 -35.71 -2.44 -9.91
C ARG A 677 -34.24 -1.98 -9.98
N ALA A 678 -33.99 -0.77 -10.47
CA ALA A 678 -32.64 -0.19 -10.49
C ALA A 678 -32.02 -0.07 -9.10
N ARG A 679 -32.81 0.34 -8.07
CA ARG A 679 -32.35 0.38 -6.68
C ARG A 679 -32.02 -1.01 -6.13
N ARG A 680 -32.88 -2.02 -6.41
CA ARG A 680 -32.64 -3.39 -5.98
C ARG A 680 -31.35 -3.96 -6.60
N LEU A 681 -31.18 -3.77 -7.91
CA LEU A 681 -29.97 -4.18 -8.62
C LEU A 681 -28.73 -3.51 -8.01
N ALA A 682 -28.74 -2.20 -7.83
CA ALA A 682 -27.63 -1.47 -7.24
C ALA A 682 -27.28 -1.96 -5.82
N ALA A 683 -28.25 -2.31 -4.99
CA ALA A 683 -28.01 -2.88 -3.67
C ALA A 683 -27.37 -4.28 -3.73
N LEU A 684 -27.75 -5.11 -4.70
CA LEU A 684 -27.14 -6.43 -4.93
C LEU A 684 -25.69 -6.29 -5.39
N LEU A 685 -25.44 -5.40 -6.36
CA LEU A 685 -24.09 -5.18 -6.91
C LEU A 685 -23.11 -4.65 -5.84
N ARG A 686 -23.49 -3.66 -5.03
CA ARG A 686 -22.66 -3.14 -3.94
C ARG A 686 -22.27 -4.20 -2.91
N GLY A 687 -23.17 -5.14 -2.61
CA GLY A 687 -22.91 -6.17 -1.63
C GLY A 687 -22.06 -7.35 -2.14
N VAL A 688 -21.57 -7.31 -3.36
CA VAL A 688 -20.77 -8.42 -3.90
C VAL A 688 -19.47 -8.58 -3.11
N GLU A 689 -18.71 -7.50 -2.86
CA GLU A 689 -17.49 -7.56 -2.07
C GLU A 689 -17.76 -8.04 -0.63
N GLN A 690 -18.86 -7.61 -0.02
CA GLN A 690 -19.26 -8.08 1.32
C GLN A 690 -19.49 -9.59 1.38
N SER A 691 -19.98 -10.20 0.31
CA SER A 691 -20.18 -11.65 0.26
C SER A 691 -18.88 -12.47 0.25
N LEU A 692 -17.74 -11.83 0.03
CA LEU A 692 -16.41 -12.43 0.10
C LEU A 692 -15.80 -12.36 1.52
N THR A 693 -16.54 -11.85 2.50
CA THR A 693 -16.12 -11.77 3.90
C THR A 693 -16.74 -12.91 4.74
N ASP A 694 -16.08 -13.23 5.86
CA ASP A 694 -16.56 -14.18 6.87
C ASP A 694 -16.43 -13.52 8.26
N GLU A 695 -17.52 -13.51 9.05
CA GLU A 695 -17.55 -12.86 10.36
C GLU A 695 -16.52 -13.41 11.36
N ARG A 696 -16.10 -14.66 11.22
CA ARG A 696 -15.05 -15.25 12.04
C ARG A 696 -13.66 -14.76 11.67
N GLY A 697 -13.51 -14.10 10.52
CA GLY A 697 -12.26 -13.57 10.02
C GLY A 697 -11.18 -14.62 9.75
N LEU A 698 -9.93 -14.18 9.70
CA LEU A 698 -8.76 -15.01 9.47
C LEU A 698 -8.24 -15.65 10.76
N PRO A 699 -7.47 -16.76 10.68
CA PRO A 699 -6.93 -17.43 11.85
C PRO A 699 -6.10 -16.50 12.76
N GLY A 700 -6.51 -16.40 14.04
CA GLY A 700 -5.82 -15.57 15.04
C GLY A 700 -5.94 -14.05 14.85
N ARG A 701 -6.67 -13.59 13.82
CA ARG A 701 -6.85 -12.15 13.49
C ARG A 701 -8.26 -11.90 12.91
N PRO A 702 -9.30 -12.03 13.74
CA PRO A 702 -10.71 -11.99 13.33
C PRO A 702 -11.15 -10.63 12.78
N TRP A 703 -10.39 -9.58 12.99
CA TRP A 703 -10.64 -8.27 12.42
C TRP A 703 -10.58 -8.28 10.89
N TYR A 704 -9.66 -9.07 10.30
CA TYR A 704 -9.55 -9.29 8.86
C TYR A 704 -10.59 -10.31 8.42
N ARG A 705 -11.70 -9.83 7.84
CA ARG A 705 -12.87 -10.64 7.46
C ARG A 705 -12.83 -11.11 6.01
N HIS A 706 -12.11 -10.41 5.14
CA HIS A 706 -12.05 -10.72 3.71
C HIS A 706 -11.23 -12.00 3.45
N LEU A 707 -11.84 -13.01 2.77
CA LEU A 707 -11.16 -14.30 2.57
C LEU A 707 -10.40 -14.42 1.23
N ILE A 708 -10.48 -13.39 0.37
CA ILE A 708 -9.77 -13.38 -0.92
C ILE A 708 -8.45 -12.61 -0.82
N TYR A 709 -8.43 -11.46 -0.11
CA TYR A 709 -7.27 -10.61 0.09
C TYR A 709 -7.08 -10.29 1.57
N ALA A 710 -5.85 -10.26 2.02
CA ALA A 710 -5.49 -9.67 3.31
C ALA A 710 -3.98 -9.45 3.37
N PRO A 711 -3.47 -8.58 4.27
CA PRO A 711 -2.06 -8.54 4.56
C PRO A 711 -1.60 -9.88 5.12
N GLY A 712 -0.40 -10.34 4.74
CA GLY A 712 0.13 -11.57 5.28
C GLY A 712 0.61 -11.40 6.73
N ALA A 713 0.30 -12.38 7.58
CA ALA A 713 0.71 -12.37 8.99
C ALA A 713 2.24 -12.29 9.18
N LEU A 714 3.00 -12.74 8.17
CA LEU A 714 4.47 -12.73 8.14
C LEU A 714 5.04 -11.97 6.93
N THR A 715 4.23 -11.17 6.24
CA THR A 715 4.69 -10.24 5.20
C THR A 715 4.39 -8.79 5.55
N GLY A 716 3.40 -8.57 6.42
CA GLY A 716 2.95 -7.23 6.79
C GLY A 716 2.19 -6.55 5.64
N TYR A 717 2.76 -5.53 5.02
CA TYR A 717 2.11 -4.80 3.92
C TYR A 717 1.74 -5.69 2.72
N GLY A 718 2.59 -6.68 2.40
CA GLY A 718 2.38 -7.55 1.25
C GLY A 718 1.12 -8.39 1.35
N ALA A 719 0.31 -8.39 0.28
CA ALA A 719 -0.91 -9.16 0.20
C ALA A 719 -0.67 -10.67 0.20
N LYS A 720 -1.56 -11.38 0.86
CA LYS A 720 -1.80 -12.82 0.67
C LYS A 720 -3.14 -13.03 0.00
N THR A 721 -3.13 -13.83 -1.04
CA THR A 721 -4.35 -14.21 -1.76
C THR A 721 -4.87 -15.53 -1.23
N LEU A 722 -6.18 -15.64 -1.03
CA LEU A 722 -6.83 -16.75 -0.32
C LEU A 722 -6.14 -17.00 1.04
N PRO A 723 -6.00 -15.94 1.88
CA PRO A 723 -5.04 -15.89 2.99
C PRO A 723 -5.22 -17.01 4.00
N GLY A 724 -6.46 -17.34 4.38
CA GLY A 724 -6.73 -18.41 5.33
C GLY A 724 -6.24 -19.79 4.88
N VAL A 725 -6.34 -20.09 3.58
CA VAL A 725 -5.85 -21.34 2.99
C VAL A 725 -4.35 -21.30 2.83
N ARG A 726 -3.84 -20.25 2.20
CA ARG A 726 -2.41 -20.11 1.87
C ARG A 726 -1.52 -20.14 3.10
N GLU A 727 -1.83 -19.31 4.10
CA GLU A 727 -1.02 -19.21 5.31
C GLU A 727 -1.10 -20.48 6.19
N ALA A 728 -2.24 -21.17 6.18
CA ALA A 728 -2.38 -22.45 6.85
C ALA A 728 -1.48 -23.52 6.18
N ILE A 729 -1.43 -23.55 4.84
CA ILE A 729 -0.54 -24.45 4.09
C ILE A 729 0.94 -24.09 4.37
N GLU A 730 1.33 -22.81 4.20
CA GLU A 730 2.69 -22.32 4.46
C GLU A 730 3.14 -22.60 5.89
N GLY A 731 2.23 -22.44 6.87
CA GLY A 731 2.47 -22.72 8.29
C GLY A 731 2.29 -24.18 8.71
N ARG A 732 2.04 -25.10 7.79
CA ARG A 732 1.83 -26.54 8.04
C ARG A 732 0.68 -26.84 9.00
N ARG A 733 -0.35 -26.00 9.06
CA ARG A 733 -1.57 -26.16 9.87
C ARG A 733 -2.66 -26.82 9.02
N TRP A 734 -2.52 -28.15 8.82
CA TRP A 734 -3.29 -28.89 7.80
C TRP A 734 -4.79 -28.92 8.03
N GLU A 735 -5.24 -29.05 9.29
CA GLU A 735 -6.66 -29.02 9.65
C GLU A 735 -7.27 -27.64 9.38
N GLU A 736 -6.54 -26.59 9.74
CA GLU A 736 -6.93 -25.20 9.45
C GLU A 736 -7.00 -24.94 7.95
N ALA A 737 -6.02 -25.45 7.16
CA ALA A 737 -6.06 -25.36 5.71
C ALA A 737 -7.35 -25.99 5.13
N THR A 738 -7.72 -27.16 5.64
CA THR A 738 -8.95 -27.86 5.21
C THR A 738 -10.21 -27.07 5.57
N ASP A 739 -10.31 -26.51 6.80
CA ASP A 739 -11.42 -25.66 7.21
C ASP A 739 -11.54 -24.41 6.31
N TYR A 740 -10.40 -23.74 6.04
CA TYR A 740 -10.42 -22.52 5.22
C TYR A 740 -10.64 -22.80 3.74
N ILE A 741 -10.30 -23.94 3.19
CA ILE A 741 -10.71 -24.37 1.83
C ILE A 741 -12.25 -24.39 1.75
N ALA A 742 -12.89 -25.05 2.73
CA ALA A 742 -14.35 -25.12 2.77
C ALA A 742 -15.02 -23.75 3.04
N ARG A 743 -14.43 -22.91 3.90
CA ARG A 743 -14.95 -21.55 4.18
C ARG A 743 -14.84 -20.65 2.99
N THR A 744 -13.70 -20.65 2.31
CA THR A 744 -13.46 -19.85 1.11
C THR A 744 -14.40 -20.28 -0.02
N ALA A 745 -14.64 -21.57 -0.19
CA ALA A 745 -15.62 -22.05 -1.14
C ALA A 745 -17.05 -21.48 -0.84
N ARG A 746 -17.45 -21.48 0.43
CA ARG A 746 -18.77 -20.92 0.84
C ARG A 746 -18.92 -19.43 0.56
N VAL A 747 -17.90 -18.60 0.81
CA VAL A 747 -18.01 -17.15 0.52
C VAL A 747 -18.00 -16.89 -1.00
N ILE A 748 -17.30 -17.68 -1.77
CA ILE A 748 -17.36 -17.61 -3.25
C ILE A 748 -18.75 -18.05 -3.75
N ASP A 749 -19.34 -19.07 -3.17
CA ASP A 749 -20.73 -19.48 -3.51
C ASP A 749 -21.75 -18.40 -3.11
N ALA A 750 -21.59 -17.76 -1.95
CA ALA A 750 -22.44 -16.62 -1.54
C ALA A 750 -22.32 -15.44 -2.52
N CYS A 751 -21.10 -15.17 -3.01
CA CYS A 751 -20.85 -14.20 -4.07
C CYS A 751 -21.59 -14.59 -5.36
N ARG A 752 -21.47 -15.84 -5.82
CA ARG A 752 -22.21 -16.36 -6.99
C ARG A 752 -23.72 -16.21 -6.82
N GLU A 753 -24.27 -16.59 -5.67
CA GLU A 753 -25.71 -16.44 -5.39
C GLU A 753 -26.18 -14.99 -5.49
N ARG A 754 -25.35 -14.06 -5.04
CA ARG A 754 -25.62 -12.62 -5.17
C ARG A 754 -25.59 -12.16 -6.62
N LEU A 755 -24.63 -12.64 -7.45
CA LEU A 755 -24.61 -12.36 -8.89
C LEU A 755 -25.85 -12.94 -9.60
N ASP A 756 -26.28 -14.17 -9.25
CA ASP A 756 -27.49 -14.77 -9.80
C ASP A 756 -28.76 -13.98 -9.40
N ALA A 757 -28.83 -13.48 -8.14
CA ALA A 757 -29.92 -12.62 -7.71
C ALA A 757 -29.90 -11.25 -8.44
N ALA A 758 -28.72 -10.70 -8.70
CA ALA A 758 -28.56 -9.49 -9.51
C ALA A 758 -29.02 -9.73 -10.96
N LEU A 759 -28.65 -10.86 -11.57
CA LEU A 759 -29.11 -11.25 -12.91
C LEU A 759 -30.64 -11.35 -12.95
N GLN A 760 -31.30 -12.02 -12.00
CA GLN A 760 -32.75 -12.06 -11.88
C GLN A 760 -33.39 -10.66 -11.72
N ALA A 761 -32.75 -9.76 -11.00
CA ALA A 761 -33.21 -8.38 -10.88
C ALA A 761 -33.09 -7.58 -12.18
N THR A 762 -32.41 -8.07 -13.19
CA THR A 762 -32.34 -7.49 -14.55
C THR A 762 -33.44 -8.00 -15.49
N GLU A 763 -34.15 -9.08 -15.17
CA GLU A 763 -35.27 -9.64 -15.93
C GLU A 763 -36.62 -8.97 -15.60
#